data_00c0b9bf8bae04e38087f95b734b5af0
#
_entry.id   00c0b9bf8bae04e38087f95b734b5af0
#
_cell.length_a   1.000
_cell.length_b   1.000
_cell.length_c   1.000
_cell.angle_alpha   90.00
_cell.angle_beta   90.00
_cell.angle_gamma   90.00
#
_symmetry.space_group_name_H-M   'P 1'
#
loop_
_entity.id
_entity.type
_entity.pdbx_description
1 polymer ?
#
loop_
_entity_poly.entity_id
_entity_poly.type
_entity_poly.pdbx_seq_one_letter_code
_entity_poly.pdbx_strand_id
1 'polypeptide(L)'
;EGRRGYPASCTTPVAEGIRVKTQTPKLADVRRGVMELYISDHPLDCLTCAANGDCELQDMAGAVGLREVRYGYEGENHLKQEKDESNPYFTFDPSKCIVCSRCVRACEETQGTFALTIEGRGFGSKVSAGGVDFMDSECVSCGACVQACPTATLMEKTVIDAGTPEHAVTTTCAYCGVGCSFNAEMKGEEVVRMTPNKDGGANHGHSCVKGRFAWGYATHKDRITSPMIRKNIADPWQEVSWDEAINYAASEIKRIEAKYGKDAMGGITSSRCTNEDVYVTQKLIRAVFGTNNVDTCARVCHSPTGYGLKQTLGESAGTQTFDSVMKSDVIMVIGANPTDGHPVFASQMKRRLREGAKLIVADPREIDLVANSAHIRADYHLNLRPGTNVALISALAHVVVTEGFVKEDFVRERCEWDSFVAWRDFVAKPENSPESLSKDLGVDPQKIRGAARMFASGDNGAIYYGLGVTEHSQGSTMVMGIANLAMATGNVGREGVGVNPLRGQNNVQGSCDMGSMPHEFPGYRHVSDDATRALFETAWGRPLSNEPGLRIPNMLDLAGEGRFKALYCVGEDIAQSDPDTQHVIHALESMECVIVQDLFLNETAMYAHVFFPGASFLEKSGTFTNAERRISPVRRVMAPKNGTNLNGKKEAGMEDWEITAKLAQALDYPMHYSHASEIMDEIAALTPTFKGVSFKKLDELGSIQWPCDDENPSGTPTMHIDEFVRGKGKFFITQYVPTTEKVSAKFPLILTTGRILSQYNVGAQTRRTKNVEWHAEDVVEIHPHDAAERGIAEGDWIGITSRSGETVLRATLTERVQPGVIYTTFHHPESGANVITTDNSDWATNCPEFKVTAVQVTRVNQLSDWQKHYKTFSDAQIAFASSQLSKKAQQPA
;
A
#
# COMPACT_ATOMS: atom_id res chain seq x y z
N GLU A 1 44.11 -10.46 -17.87
CA GLU A 1 45.45 -10.67 -18.37
C GLU A 1 46.21 -9.35 -18.39
N GLY A 2 47.52 -9.38 -18.13
CA GLY A 2 48.39 -8.19 -18.10
C GLY A 2 48.47 -7.46 -16.77
N ARG A 3 47.61 -7.76 -15.78
CA ARG A 3 47.72 -7.23 -14.41
C ARG A 3 48.57 -8.16 -13.53
N ARG A 4 49.36 -7.57 -12.65
CA ARG A 4 50.15 -8.31 -11.67
C ARG A 4 49.22 -8.79 -10.51
N GLY A 5 49.34 -10.04 -10.12
CA GLY A 5 48.56 -10.61 -9.00
C GLY A 5 47.21 -11.17 -9.40
N TYR A 6 46.33 -11.39 -8.38
CA TYR A 6 44.98 -11.91 -8.54
C TYR A 6 43.99 -10.92 -7.90
N PRO A 7 43.52 -9.90 -8.64
CA PRO A 7 42.58 -8.96 -8.10
C PRO A 7 41.25 -9.64 -7.79
N ALA A 8 40.59 -9.22 -6.68
CA ALA A 8 39.25 -9.70 -6.33
C ALA A 8 38.23 -9.19 -7.35
N SER A 9 37.39 -10.10 -7.87
CA SER A 9 36.41 -9.76 -8.90
C SER A 9 35.31 -8.81 -8.38
N CYS A 10 34.97 -8.90 -7.07
CA CYS A 10 33.93 -8.05 -6.45
C CYS A 10 34.36 -6.57 -6.28
N THR A 11 35.65 -6.26 -6.36
CA THR A 11 36.17 -4.88 -6.20
C THR A 11 36.93 -4.35 -7.41
N THR A 12 36.99 -5.12 -8.52
CA THR A 12 37.67 -4.71 -9.74
C THR A 12 36.70 -4.05 -10.70
N PRO A 13 36.87 -2.76 -11.05
CA PRO A 13 36.05 -2.08 -12.03
C PRO A 13 36.09 -2.76 -13.39
N VAL A 14 34.98 -2.81 -14.08
CA VAL A 14 34.87 -3.28 -15.46
C VAL A 14 35.50 -2.22 -16.37
N ALA A 15 36.26 -2.66 -17.38
CA ALA A 15 36.84 -1.81 -18.38
C ALA A 15 36.72 -2.46 -19.76
N GLU A 16 36.66 -1.64 -20.81
CA GLU A 16 36.62 -2.12 -22.19
C GLU A 16 37.86 -2.95 -22.52
N GLY A 17 37.68 -4.07 -23.24
CA GLY A 17 38.75 -4.98 -23.63
C GLY A 17 39.31 -5.85 -22.48
N ILE A 18 38.76 -5.81 -21.27
CA ILE A 18 39.19 -6.66 -20.15
C ILE A 18 39.02 -8.15 -20.51
N ARG A 19 40.07 -8.94 -20.30
CA ARG A 19 40.05 -10.40 -20.47
C ARG A 19 40.19 -11.07 -19.11
N VAL A 20 39.17 -11.83 -18.73
CA VAL A 20 39.08 -12.51 -17.42
C VAL A 20 39.23 -14.01 -17.62
N LYS A 21 40.16 -14.64 -16.89
CA LYS A 21 40.27 -16.10 -16.76
C LYS A 21 39.74 -16.51 -15.41
N THR A 22 38.71 -17.32 -15.40
CA THR A 22 38.07 -17.81 -14.18
C THR A 22 38.53 -19.20 -13.76
N GLN A 23 39.24 -19.92 -14.64
CA GLN A 23 39.71 -21.28 -14.40
C GLN A 23 41.21 -21.40 -14.82
N THR A 24 42.05 -21.53 -13.82
CA THR A 24 43.49 -21.91 -14.01
C THR A 24 43.91 -22.71 -12.79
N PRO A 25 44.93 -23.66 -12.89
CA PRO A 25 45.42 -24.41 -11.75
C PRO A 25 45.83 -23.52 -10.59
N LYS A 26 46.58 -22.45 -10.87
CA LYS A 26 47.05 -21.50 -9.85
C LYS A 26 45.89 -20.71 -9.18
N LEU A 27 44.85 -20.40 -9.94
CA LEU A 27 43.68 -19.75 -9.37
C LEU A 27 42.88 -20.71 -8.49
N ALA A 28 42.82 -22.00 -8.85
CA ALA A 28 42.21 -23.02 -8.02
C ALA A 28 42.95 -23.16 -6.67
N ASP A 29 44.29 -23.16 -6.67
CA ASP A 29 45.09 -23.22 -5.46
C ASP A 29 44.84 -21.99 -4.54
N VAL A 30 44.81 -20.79 -5.13
CA VAL A 30 44.53 -19.54 -4.39
C VAL A 30 43.12 -19.58 -3.78
N ARG A 31 42.12 -20.02 -4.55
CA ARG A 31 40.72 -20.12 -4.03
C ARG A 31 40.62 -21.13 -2.90
N ARG A 32 41.28 -22.27 -3.02
CA ARG A 32 41.37 -23.27 -1.93
C ARG A 32 41.99 -22.69 -0.67
N GLY A 33 43.11 -21.99 -0.77
CA GLY A 33 43.77 -21.35 0.36
C GLY A 33 42.92 -20.27 1.00
N VAL A 34 42.22 -19.45 0.23
CA VAL A 34 41.26 -18.45 0.74
C VAL A 34 40.13 -19.15 1.48
N MET A 35 39.57 -20.23 0.92
CA MET A 35 38.50 -21.00 1.58
C MET A 35 38.97 -21.66 2.88
N GLU A 36 40.19 -22.18 2.92
CA GLU A 36 40.79 -22.70 4.15
C GLU A 36 40.84 -21.66 5.27
N LEU A 37 41.20 -20.41 4.94
CA LEU A 37 41.22 -19.31 5.90
C LEU A 37 39.80 -18.97 6.42
N TYR A 38 38.79 -18.93 5.54
CA TYR A 38 37.41 -18.71 5.98
C TYR A 38 36.92 -19.83 6.92
N ILE A 39 37.14 -21.07 6.57
CA ILE A 39 36.70 -22.22 7.35
C ILE A 39 37.47 -22.30 8.70
N SER A 40 38.71 -21.83 8.79
CA SER A 40 39.50 -21.85 9.99
C SER A 40 38.96 -20.97 11.14
N ASP A 41 38.12 -19.97 10.77
CA ASP A 41 37.51 -19.02 11.70
C ASP A 41 35.96 -19.06 11.63
N HIS A 42 35.41 -20.20 11.31
CA HIS A 42 33.98 -20.45 11.20
C HIS A 42 33.58 -21.68 12.03
N PRO A 43 32.47 -21.66 12.79
CA PRO A 43 31.98 -22.83 13.51
C PRO A 43 31.76 -24.02 12.60
N LEU A 44 32.28 -25.18 12.99
CA LEU A 44 32.17 -26.43 12.21
C LEU A 44 30.93 -27.27 12.64
N ASP A 45 29.85 -26.59 12.97
CA ASP A 45 28.60 -27.16 13.47
C ASP A 45 27.53 -27.37 12.34
N CYS A 46 27.98 -27.56 11.10
CA CYS A 46 27.09 -27.64 9.94
C CYS A 46 25.91 -28.61 10.11
N LEU A 47 26.10 -29.74 10.82
CA LEU A 47 25.02 -30.73 11.03
C LEU A 47 23.87 -30.20 11.90
N THR A 48 24.11 -29.20 12.72
CA THR A 48 23.11 -28.58 13.61
C THR A 48 22.78 -27.16 13.18
N CYS A 49 23.45 -26.63 12.15
CA CYS A 49 23.22 -25.29 11.61
C CYS A 49 21.94 -25.23 10.79
N ALA A 50 21.11 -24.24 11.05
CA ALA A 50 19.84 -24.05 10.31
C ALA A 50 20.02 -23.77 8.81
N ALA A 51 21.21 -23.32 8.37
CA ALA A 51 21.53 -23.12 6.95
C ALA A 51 22.11 -24.38 6.27
N ASN A 52 22.14 -25.53 6.94
CA ASN A 52 22.69 -26.76 6.34
C ASN A 52 21.90 -27.15 5.06
N GLY A 53 22.59 -27.24 3.93
CA GLY A 53 21.99 -27.50 2.63
C GLY A 53 21.48 -26.24 1.89
N ASP A 54 21.54 -25.05 2.52
CA ASP A 54 21.23 -23.74 1.94
C ASP A 54 22.32 -22.73 2.36
N CYS A 55 23.60 -23.09 2.18
CA CYS A 55 24.73 -22.31 2.62
C CYS A 55 25.80 -22.20 1.54
N GLU A 56 25.96 -21.00 0.95
CA GLU A 56 26.95 -20.75 -0.08
C GLU A 56 28.39 -21.04 0.35
N LEU A 57 28.72 -20.91 1.65
CA LEU A 57 30.04 -21.25 2.18
C LEU A 57 30.33 -22.76 2.07
N GLN A 58 29.33 -23.61 2.37
CA GLN A 58 29.44 -25.06 2.17
C GLN A 58 29.61 -25.40 0.69
N ASP A 59 28.81 -24.78 -0.18
CA ASP A 59 28.87 -25.03 -1.62
C ASP A 59 30.22 -24.65 -2.20
N MET A 60 30.76 -23.50 -1.79
CA MET A 60 32.06 -23.01 -2.25
C MET A 60 33.22 -23.88 -1.71
N ALA A 61 33.14 -24.36 -0.46
CA ALA A 61 34.10 -25.31 0.07
C ALA A 61 34.14 -26.59 -0.76
N GLY A 62 32.94 -27.09 -1.13
CA GLY A 62 32.77 -28.21 -2.05
C GLY A 62 33.37 -27.96 -3.44
N ALA A 63 33.05 -26.81 -4.03
CA ALA A 63 33.47 -26.42 -5.37
C ALA A 63 35.01 -26.26 -5.53
N VAL A 64 35.70 -25.79 -4.48
CA VAL A 64 37.18 -25.70 -4.49
C VAL A 64 37.88 -26.99 -4.05
N GLY A 65 37.10 -28.04 -3.75
CA GLY A 65 37.60 -29.33 -3.34
C GLY A 65 38.25 -29.35 -1.95
N LEU A 66 37.82 -28.45 -1.04
CA LEU A 66 38.25 -28.46 0.35
C LEU A 66 37.57 -29.63 1.09
N ARG A 67 38.38 -30.51 1.72
CA ARG A 67 37.88 -31.70 2.45
C ARG A 67 38.43 -31.80 3.86
N GLU A 68 39.48 -31.07 4.17
CA GLU A 68 40.20 -31.12 5.45
C GLU A 68 40.45 -29.68 5.91
N VAL A 69 40.38 -29.46 7.23
CA VAL A 69 40.70 -28.20 7.88
C VAL A 69 42.08 -28.30 8.47
N ARG A 70 43.03 -27.51 7.98
CA ARG A 70 44.40 -27.48 8.46
C ARG A 70 44.62 -26.54 9.66
N TYR A 71 43.78 -25.54 9.80
CA TYR A 71 43.89 -24.48 10.81
C TYR A 71 42.53 -24.36 11.56
N GLY A 72 42.58 -23.79 12.77
CA GLY A 72 41.33 -23.49 13.48
C GLY A 72 40.61 -24.72 14.02
N TYR A 73 41.27 -25.58 14.78
CA TYR A 73 40.69 -26.83 15.33
C TYR A 73 39.55 -26.61 16.34
N GLU A 74 39.39 -25.39 16.85
CA GLU A 74 38.39 -25.10 17.88
C GLU A 74 36.97 -24.96 17.29
N GLY A 75 36.84 -24.74 15.99
CA GLY A 75 35.53 -24.60 15.33
C GLY A 75 34.72 -23.43 15.86
N GLU A 76 35.36 -22.33 16.22
CA GLU A 76 34.78 -21.12 16.77
C GLU A 76 35.27 -19.90 15.99
N ASN A 77 34.46 -18.83 15.98
CA ASN A 77 34.89 -17.51 15.51
C ASN A 77 35.71 -16.84 16.63
N HIS A 78 36.86 -16.26 16.27
CA HIS A 78 37.81 -15.67 17.24
C HIS A 78 37.24 -14.42 17.96
N LEU A 79 36.25 -13.73 17.42
CA LEU A 79 35.66 -12.53 18.01
C LEU A 79 34.69 -12.84 19.17
N LYS A 80 34.17 -14.06 19.27
CA LYS A 80 33.27 -14.54 20.36
C LYS A 80 32.15 -13.56 20.70
N GLN A 81 31.46 -13.05 19.65
CA GLN A 81 30.36 -12.11 19.81
C GLN A 81 29.05 -12.84 20.16
N GLU A 82 28.20 -12.17 20.93
CA GLU A 82 26.87 -12.66 21.24
C GLU A 82 25.94 -12.55 20.03
N LYS A 83 24.96 -13.44 19.93
CA LYS A 83 23.93 -13.46 18.94
C LYS A 83 22.88 -12.39 19.24
N ASP A 84 22.55 -11.56 18.27
CA ASP A 84 21.44 -10.60 18.37
C ASP A 84 20.13 -11.24 17.89
N GLU A 85 19.16 -11.30 18.77
CA GLU A 85 17.80 -11.81 18.54
C GLU A 85 16.72 -10.72 18.69
N SER A 86 17.11 -9.45 18.79
CA SER A 86 16.21 -8.31 19.01
C SER A 86 15.20 -8.12 17.88
N ASN A 87 15.61 -8.40 16.62
CA ASN A 87 14.71 -8.26 15.48
C ASN A 87 13.64 -9.38 15.50
N PRO A 88 12.35 -9.06 15.39
CA PRO A 88 11.29 -10.07 15.48
C PRO A 88 11.27 -11.07 14.32
N TYR A 89 11.93 -10.77 13.19
CA TYR A 89 11.84 -11.55 11.96
C TYR A 89 13.06 -12.43 11.68
N PHE A 90 14.24 -11.98 12.05
CA PHE A 90 15.50 -12.67 11.77
C PHE A 90 16.48 -12.55 12.94
N THR A 91 17.47 -13.39 12.93
CA THR A 91 18.57 -13.37 13.89
C THR A 91 19.86 -12.90 13.22
N PHE A 92 20.75 -12.29 13.99
CA PHE A 92 22.12 -11.99 13.58
C PHE A 92 23.10 -12.73 14.48
N ASP A 93 23.75 -13.76 13.91
CA ASP A 93 24.78 -14.57 14.59
C ASP A 93 26.16 -14.19 14.05
N PRO A 94 26.91 -13.31 14.73
CA PRO A 94 28.22 -12.88 14.28
C PRO A 94 29.25 -14.03 14.25
N SER A 95 29.04 -15.11 15.02
CA SER A 95 29.95 -16.28 15.02
C SER A 95 30.00 -16.98 13.66
N LYS A 96 28.93 -16.85 12.85
CA LYS A 96 28.81 -17.39 11.49
C LYS A 96 29.28 -16.41 10.39
N CYS A 97 29.73 -15.21 10.79
CA CYS A 97 30.07 -14.13 9.85
C CYS A 97 31.46 -14.32 9.24
N ILE A 98 31.54 -14.29 7.91
CA ILE A 98 32.80 -14.33 7.15
C ILE A 98 33.24 -12.92 6.67
N VAL A 99 32.61 -11.85 7.17
CA VAL A 99 32.93 -10.44 6.88
C VAL A 99 33.00 -10.14 5.35
N CYS A 100 32.14 -10.77 4.56
CA CYS A 100 32.12 -10.61 3.09
C CYS A 100 31.52 -9.28 2.63
N SER A 101 30.96 -8.45 3.53
CA SER A 101 30.34 -7.14 3.28
C SER A 101 29.06 -7.17 2.43
N ARG A 102 28.54 -8.32 2.01
CA ARG A 102 27.33 -8.39 1.16
C ARG A 102 26.10 -7.76 1.83
N CYS A 103 25.92 -7.98 3.12
CA CYS A 103 24.82 -7.40 3.91
C CYS A 103 24.95 -5.87 4.04
N VAL A 104 26.17 -5.35 4.25
CA VAL A 104 26.45 -3.91 4.30
C VAL A 104 26.11 -3.26 2.96
N ARG A 105 26.58 -3.83 1.86
CA ARG A 105 26.28 -3.34 0.52
C ARG A 105 24.79 -3.43 0.16
N ALA A 106 24.11 -4.50 0.55
CA ALA A 106 22.67 -4.63 0.36
C ALA A 106 21.89 -3.55 1.15
N CYS A 107 22.31 -3.22 2.37
CA CYS A 107 21.74 -2.15 3.15
C CYS A 107 21.95 -0.77 2.52
N GLU A 108 23.14 -0.53 1.94
CA GLU A 108 23.51 0.70 1.26
C GLU A 108 22.88 0.83 -0.12
N GLU A 109 23.16 -0.15 -1.01
CA GLU A 109 22.87 -0.04 -2.45
C GLU A 109 21.40 -0.34 -2.76
N THR A 110 20.79 -1.33 -2.09
CA THR A 110 19.42 -1.77 -2.36
C THR A 110 18.43 -0.97 -1.53
N GLN A 111 18.60 -0.92 -0.20
CA GLN A 111 17.65 -0.24 0.70
C GLN A 111 17.95 1.26 0.83
N GLY A 112 19.23 1.64 0.91
CA GLY A 112 19.64 3.04 1.11
C GLY A 112 19.34 3.57 2.52
N THR A 113 19.45 2.70 3.56
CA THR A 113 19.28 3.08 4.97
C THR A 113 20.61 3.18 5.70
N PHE A 114 21.64 2.44 5.28
CA PHE A 114 22.99 2.44 5.87
C PHE A 114 23.04 2.00 7.33
N ALA A 115 22.09 1.17 7.75
CA ALA A 115 22.04 0.65 9.12
C ALA A 115 23.21 -0.29 9.46
N LEU A 116 23.90 -0.87 8.47
CA LEU A 116 25.01 -1.79 8.65
C LEU A 116 26.32 -1.19 8.14
N THR A 117 27.39 -1.43 8.89
CA THR A 117 28.75 -1.02 8.54
C THR A 117 29.78 -2.11 8.89
N ILE A 118 31.03 -1.93 8.45
CA ILE A 118 32.17 -2.70 8.96
C ILE A 118 32.85 -1.87 10.03
N GLU A 119 32.84 -2.38 11.25
CA GLU A 119 33.53 -1.84 12.41
C GLU A 119 34.91 -2.51 12.58
N GLY A 120 35.90 -1.78 13.10
CA GLY A 120 37.24 -2.27 13.31
C GLY A 120 38.08 -2.40 12.04
N ARG A 121 39.20 -3.09 12.15
CA ARG A 121 40.13 -3.38 11.04
C ARG A 121 40.95 -4.65 11.29
N GLY A 122 41.45 -5.25 10.20
CA GLY A 122 42.24 -6.49 10.27
C GLY A 122 41.40 -7.61 10.91
N PHE A 123 42.01 -8.36 11.83
CA PHE A 123 41.30 -9.43 12.57
C PHE A 123 40.16 -8.91 13.46
N GLY A 124 40.15 -7.64 13.82
CA GLY A 124 39.06 -7.04 14.56
C GLY A 124 37.89 -6.54 13.70
N SER A 125 37.90 -6.80 12.40
CA SER A 125 36.82 -6.38 11.50
C SER A 125 35.56 -7.21 11.77
N LYS A 126 34.42 -6.53 11.95
CA LYS A 126 33.11 -7.16 12.16
C LYS A 126 32.00 -6.33 11.51
N VAL A 127 30.91 -6.99 11.15
CA VAL A 127 29.67 -6.31 10.75
C VAL A 127 28.97 -5.81 12.01
N SER A 128 28.48 -4.57 12.00
CA SER A 128 27.80 -3.92 13.13
C SER A 128 26.61 -3.10 12.68
N ALA A 129 25.60 -3.01 13.51
CA ALA A 129 24.44 -2.13 13.37
C ALA A 129 24.62 -0.81 14.14
N GLY A 130 25.85 -0.25 14.13
CA GLY A 130 26.16 1.01 14.82
C GLY A 130 26.49 0.86 16.31
N GLY A 131 26.81 -0.36 16.76
CA GLY A 131 27.16 -0.64 18.17
C GLY A 131 25.96 -0.85 19.09
N VAL A 132 24.75 -0.99 18.53
CA VAL A 132 23.49 -1.31 19.20
C VAL A 132 22.87 -2.55 18.56
N ASP A 133 21.81 -3.09 19.16
CA ASP A 133 21.03 -4.17 18.59
C ASP A 133 20.27 -3.71 17.32
N PHE A 134 19.89 -4.66 16.46
CA PHE A 134 19.21 -4.36 15.20
C PHE A 134 17.95 -3.51 15.38
N MET A 135 17.14 -3.76 16.40
CA MET A 135 15.91 -3.01 16.64
C MET A 135 16.12 -1.59 17.17
N ASP A 136 17.27 -1.34 17.80
CA ASP A 136 17.67 -0.01 18.30
C ASP A 136 18.46 0.80 17.25
N SER A 137 18.69 0.21 16.06
CA SER A 137 19.41 0.84 14.95
C SER A 137 18.45 1.46 13.93
N GLU A 138 19.01 2.10 12.90
CA GLU A 138 18.26 2.62 11.72
C GLU A 138 17.68 1.50 10.83
N CYS A 139 17.67 0.24 11.27
CA CYS A 139 17.19 -0.89 10.50
C CYS A 139 15.68 -0.81 10.28
N VAL A 140 15.26 -0.87 9.01
CA VAL A 140 13.85 -0.91 8.59
C VAL A 140 13.31 -2.32 8.32
N SER A 141 14.04 -3.34 8.74
CA SER A 141 13.68 -4.77 8.60
C SER A 141 13.27 -5.17 7.17
N CYS A 142 13.92 -4.63 6.15
CA CYS A 142 13.56 -4.90 4.74
C CYS A 142 13.97 -6.30 4.25
N GLY A 143 14.88 -6.99 4.97
CA GLY A 143 15.38 -8.33 4.63
C GLY A 143 16.43 -8.38 3.52
N ALA A 144 16.88 -7.26 2.95
CA ALA A 144 17.88 -7.26 1.88
C ALA A 144 19.22 -7.85 2.34
N CYS A 145 19.64 -7.58 3.57
CA CYS A 145 20.85 -8.15 4.18
C CYS A 145 20.70 -9.66 4.43
N VAL A 146 19.52 -10.12 4.85
CA VAL A 146 19.20 -11.55 5.04
C VAL A 146 19.28 -12.29 3.72
N GLN A 147 18.65 -11.73 2.66
CA GLN A 147 18.69 -12.28 1.30
C GLN A 147 20.11 -12.37 0.72
N ALA A 148 20.98 -11.44 1.10
CA ALA A 148 22.35 -11.37 0.59
C ALA A 148 23.35 -12.20 1.38
N CYS A 149 23.03 -12.66 2.59
CA CYS A 149 23.94 -13.38 3.47
C CYS A 149 24.25 -14.78 2.92
N PRO A 150 25.56 -15.13 2.76
CA PRO A 150 25.95 -16.45 2.22
C PRO A 150 26.06 -17.55 3.30
N THR A 151 25.82 -17.22 4.55
CA THR A 151 25.96 -18.12 5.69
C THR A 151 24.78 -17.99 6.65
N ALA A 152 24.78 -18.69 7.78
CA ALA A 152 23.76 -18.58 8.82
C ALA A 152 23.90 -17.33 9.71
N THR A 153 24.67 -16.31 9.31
CA THR A 153 24.83 -15.08 10.10
C THR A 153 23.51 -14.32 10.21
N LEU A 154 22.80 -14.15 9.10
CA LEU A 154 21.50 -13.51 9.05
C LEU A 154 20.48 -14.52 8.55
N MET A 155 19.61 -15.01 9.45
CA MET A 155 18.62 -16.03 9.12
C MET A 155 17.23 -15.64 9.58
N GLU A 156 16.24 -15.92 8.75
CA GLU A 156 14.84 -15.77 9.13
C GLU A 156 14.44 -16.77 10.21
N LYS A 157 13.75 -16.29 11.24
CA LYS A 157 13.28 -17.14 12.35
C LYS A 157 12.34 -18.25 11.84
N THR A 158 11.52 -17.97 10.83
CA THR A 158 10.65 -18.98 10.21
C THR A 158 11.40 -20.11 9.51
N VAL A 159 12.57 -19.83 8.92
CA VAL A 159 13.44 -20.87 8.35
C VAL A 159 14.11 -21.69 9.45
N ILE A 160 14.51 -21.05 10.56
CA ILE A 160 15.07 -21.76 11.71
C ILE A 160 14.04 -22.75 12.28
N ASP A 161 12.78 -22.34 12.38
CA ASP A 161 11.69 -23.14 12.95
C ASP A 161 11.21 -24.24 12.00
N ALA A 162 10.96 -23.94 10.73
CA ALA A 162 10.37 -24.87 9.76
C ALA A 162 11.40 -25.66 8.94
N GLY A 163 12.64 -25.17 8.83
CA GLY A 163 13.71 -25.73 8.01
C GLY A 163 13.69 -25.22 6.55
N THR A 164 14.57 -25.80 5.73
CA THR A 164 14.78 -25.38 4.35
C THR A 164 13.55 -25.63 3.46
N PRO A 165 13.13 -24.64 2.63
CA PRO A 165 12.05 -24.83 1.66
C PRO A 165 12.38 -25.87 0.58
N GLU A 166 11.35 -26.48 0.00
CA GLU A 166 11.45 -27.54 -1.01
C GLU A 166 11.08 -27.05 -2.42
N HIS A 167 10.16 -26.10 -2.52
CA HIS A 167 9.70 -25.52 -3.79
C HIS A 167 9.21 -24.08 -3.58
N ALA A 168 8.91 -23.38 -4.67
CA ALA A 168 8.43 -22.00 -4.61
C ALA A 168 7.31 -21.75 -5.64
N VAL A 169 6.40 -20.85 -5.28
CA VAL A 169 5.35 -20.32 -6.17
C VAL A 169 5.51 -18.80 -6.24
N THR A 170 5.68 -18.26 -7.45
CA THR A 170 5.77 -16.82 -7.64
C THR A 170 4.38 -16.20 -7.58
N THR A 171 4.21 -15.17 -6.74
CA THR A 171 2.95 -14.43 -6.57
C THR A 171 3.22 -12.95 -6.30
N THR A 172 2.17 -12.14 -6.19
CA THR A 172 2.26 -10.70 -5.98
C THR A 172 1.87 -10.34 -4.54
N CYS A 173 2.62 -9.43 -3.94
CA CYS A 173 2.40 -8.92 -2.59
C CYS A 173 1.03 -8.23 -2.47
N ALA A 174 0.30 -8.53 -1.39
CA ALA A 174 -1.03 -7.99 -1.12
C ALA A 174 -1.01 -6.74 -0.22
N TYR A 175 0.06 -5.96 -0.16
CA TYR A 175 0.11 -4.80 0.72
C TYR A 175 -0.05 -3.47 -0.03
N CYS A 176 1.02 -2.86 -0.52
CA CYS A 176 0.96 -1.51 -1.05
C CYS A 176 0.94 -1.46 -2.59
N GLY A 177 0.67 -0.27 -3.12
CA GLY A 177 0.59 0.01 -4.55
C GLY A 177 1.89 -0.11 -5.34
N VAL A 178 3.00 -0.56 -4.73
CA VAL A 178 4.20 -0.97 -5.49
C VAL A 178 3.95 -2.28 -6.24
N GLY A 179 3.19 -3.22 -5.67
CA GLY A 179 2.88 -4.48 -6.35
C GLY A 179 4.10 -5.40 -6.55
N CYS A 180 4.91 -5.54 -5.51
CA CYS A 180 6.14 -6.35 -5.54
C CYS A 180 5.85 -7.83 -5.85
N SER A 181 6.66 -8.44 -6.71
CA SER A 181 6.65 -9.88 -6.98
C SER A 181 7.51 -10.62 -5.97
N PHE A 182 6.99 -11.74 -5.45
CA PHE A 182 7.65 -12.60 -4.48
C PHE A 182 7.58 -14.07 -4.89
N ASN A 183 8.57 -14.84 -4.46
CA ASN A 183 8.51 -16.29 -4.43
C ASN A 183 8.07 -16.71 -3.02
N ALA A 184 6.91 -17.30 -2.91
CA ALA A 184 6.46 -17.98 -1.69
C ALA A 184 7.17 -19.34 -1.65
N GLU A 185 8.15 -19.47 -0.79
CA GLU A 185 8.95 -20.67 -0.64
C GLU A 185 8.31 -21.60 0.40
N MET A 186 8.05 -22.82 -0.03
CA MET A 186 7.18 -23.79 0.63
C MET A 186 7.94 -25.00 1.13
N LYS A 187 7.46 -25.57 2.25
CA LYS A 187 7.78 -26.93 2.69
C LYS A 187 6.47 -27.70 2.84
N GLY A 188 6.27 -28.69 1.96
CA GLY A 188 4.95 -29.28 1.82
C GLY A 188 3.89 -28.23 1.42
N GLU A 189 2.85 -28.07 2.24
CA GLU A 189 1.78 -27.09 2.02
C GLU A 189 1.95 -25.79 2.86
N GLU A 190 3.06 -25.65 3.58
CA GLU A 190 3.31 -24.50 4.44
C GLU A 190 4.29 -23.52 3.81
N VAL A 191 3.98 -22.21 3.88
CA VAL A 191 4.89 -21.15 3.50
C VAL A 191 5.96 -21.00 4.59
N VAL A 192 7.22 -21.13 4.20
CA VAL A 192 8.37 -20.97 5.10
C VAL A 192 8.90 -19.54 5.08
N ARG A 193 9.04 -18.97 3.88
CA ARG A 193 9.49 -17.58 3.69
C ARG A 193 8.98 -16.99 2.38
N MET A 194 8.99 -15.65 2.32
CA MET A 194 8.69 -14.89 1.11
C MET A 194 9.97 -14.22 0.62
N THR A 195 10.53 -14.65 -0.50
CA THR A 195 11.72 -14.01 -1.09
C THR A 195 11.34 -13.12 -2.28
N PRO A 196 11.92 -11.92 -2.40
CA PRO A 196 11.59 -11.04 -3.51
C PRO A 196 12.08 -11.63 -4.84
N ASN A 197 11.20 -11.67 -5.83
CA ASN A 197 11.52 -12.15 -7.16
C ASN A 197 12.45 -11.14 -7.87
N LYS A 198 13.61 -11.59 -8.35
CA LYS A 198 14.59 -10.76 -9.03
C LYS A 198 14.10 -10.23 -10.38
N ASP A 199 13.21 -10.97 -11.03
CA ASP A 199 12.61 -10.63 -12.31
C ASP A 199 11.29 -9.85 -12.15
N GLY A 200 10.93 -9.48 -10.92
CA GLY A 200 9.75 -8.68 -10.63
C GLY A 200 9.86 -7.25 -11.17
N GLY A 201 9.00 -6.90 -12.15
CA GLY A 201 9.08 -5.63 -12.86
C GLY A 201 8.85 -4.36 -12.03
N ALA A 202 8.30 -4.48 -10.81
CA ALA A 202 8.11 -3.34 -9.91
C ALA A 202 9.15 -3.25 -8.78
N ASN A 203 9.80 -4.35 -8.44
CA ASN A 203 10.66 -4.44 -7.26
C ASN A 203 12.07 -4.97 -7.49
N HIS A 204 12.39 -5.55 -8.65
CA HIS A 204 13.72 -5.98 -9.07
C HIS A 204 14.51 -6.72 -7.96
N GLY A 205 13.85 -7.65 -7.26
CA GLY A 205 14.47 -8.41 -6.18
C GLY A 205 14.60 -7.67 -4.84
N HIS A 206 13.96 -6.51 -4.68
CA HIS A 206 13.89 -5.81 -3.40
C HIS A 206 12.56 -6.04 -2.67
N SER A 207 12.56 -5.86 -1.35
CA SER A 207 11.40 -6.03 -0.49
C SER A 207 11.35 -5.00 0.65
N CYS A 208 10.20 -4.90 1.30
CA CYS A 208 10.07 -4.21 2.58
C CYS A 208 9.61 -5.19 3.66
N VAL A 209 9.61 -4.75 4.91
CA VAL A 209 9.20 -5.55 6.07
C VAL A 209 7.84 -6.23 5.87
N LYS A 210 6.85 -5.54 5.30
CA LYS A 210 5.50 -6.08 5.11
C LYS A 210 5.46 -7.25 4.13
N GLY A 211 5.95 -7.05 2.92
CA GLY A 211 5.97 -8.11 1.89
C GLY A 211 6.85 -9.29 2.28
N ARG A 212 7.99 -9.01 2.93
CA ARG A 212 8.96 -10.03 3.33
C ARG A 212 8.48 -10.89 4.50
N PHE A 213 7.90 -10.28 5.54
CA PHE A 213 7.70 -10.95 6.82
C PHE A 213 6.25 -10.96 7.32
N ALA A 214 5.38 -10.12 6.79
CA ALA A 214 4.02 -9.97 7.32
C ALA A 214 2.96 -10.80 6.56
N TRP A 215 3.30 -11.96 6.05
CA TRP A 215 2.39 -12.88 5.35
C TRP A 215 1.66 -13.85 6.29
N GLY A 216 2.15 -14.04 7.53
CA GLY A 216 1.64 -15.03 8.49
C GLY A 216 0.18 -14.84 8.91
N TYR A 217 -0.44 -13.69 8.63
CA TYR A 217 -1.88 -13.50 8.85
C TYR A 217 -2.72 -14.50 8.06
N ALA A 218 -2.25 -14.99 6.93
CA ALA A 218 -2.95 -15.97 6.09
C ALA A 218 -3.25 -17.28 6.82
N THR A 219 -2.44 -17.64 7.81
CA THR A 219 -2.58 -18.86 8.61
C THR A 219 -2.82 -18.57 10.10
N HIS A 220 -3.11 -17.31 10.45
CA HIS A 220 -3.32 -16.91 11.84
C HIS A 220 -4.51 -17.63 12.48
N LYS A 221 -4.42 -17.90 13.79
CA LYS A 221 -5.46 -18.61 14.55
C LYS A 221 -6.83 -17.93 14.55
N ASP A 222 -6.88 -16.60 14.37
CA ASP A 222 -8.12 -15.83 14.33
C ASP A 222 -8.84 -15.91 12.97
N ARG A 223 -8.27 -16.63 11.97
CA ARG A 223 -8.93 -16.82 10.68
C ARG A 223 -10.26 -17.51 10.86
N ILE A 224 -11.30 -16.91 10.30
CA ILE A 224 -12.61 -17.54 10.19
C ILE A 224 -12.57 -18.50 8.99
N THR A 225 -12.97 -19.73 9.23
CA THR A 225 -12.90 -20.81 8.23
C THR A 225 -14.26 -21.42 7.85
N SER A 226 -15.31 -21.04 8.56
CA SER A 226 -16.68 -21.46 8.25
C SER A 226 -17.60 -20.26 8.12
N PRO A 227 -18.57 -20.26 7.18
CA PRO A 227 -19.53 -19.19 7.09
C PRO A 227 -20.42 -19.16 8.33
N MET A 228 -20.89 -17.97 8.70
CA MET A 228 -21.69 -17.74 9.89
C MET A 228 -22.88 -16.85 9.59
N ILE A 229 -23.99 -17.12 10.28
CA ILE A 229 -25.19 -16.28 10.20
C ILE A 229 -25.70 -15.94 11.60
N ARG A 230 -26.45 -14.87 11.70
CA ARG A 230 -27.28 -14.50 12.85
C ARG A 230 -28.46 -13.65 12.39
N LYS A 231 -29.57 -13.73 13.13
CA LYS A 231 -30.78 -13.00 12.77
C LYS A 231 -30.71 -11.51 13.15
N ASN A 232 -30.16 -11.22 14.32
CA ASN A 232 -29.95 -9.87 14.80
C ASN A 232 -28.48 -9.70 15.20
N ILE A 233 -27.96 -8.49 15.14
CA ILE A 233 -26.56 -8.20 15.50
C ILE A 233 -26.23 -8.51 16.96
N ALA A 234 -27.23 -8.51 17.85
CA ALA A 234 -27.04 -8.90 19.23
C ALA A 234 -27.05 -10.42 19.47
N ASP A 235 -27.47 -11.21 18.48
CA ASP A 235 -27.51 -12.66 18.59
C ASP A 235 -26.10 -13.24 18.42
N PRO A 236 -25.78 -14.39 19.02
CA PRO A 236 -24.54 -15.07 18.79
C PRO A 236 -24.44 -15.59 17.35
N TRP A 237 -23.20 -15.57 16.79
CA TRP A 237 -22.91 -16.18 15.51
C TRP A 237 -23.16 -17.68 15.51
N GLN A 238 -23.78 -18.19 14.46
CA GLN A 238 -24.01 -19.62 14.19
C GLN A 238 -23.18 -20.03 12.97
N GLU A 239 -22.27 -20.99 13.17
CA GLU A 239 -21.59 -21.60 12.04
C GLU A 239 -22.56 -22.47 11.25
N VAL A 240 -22.57 -22.33 9.93
CA VAL A 240 -23.47 -23.04 9.02
C VAL A 240 -22.71 -23.55 7.79
N SER A 241 -23.34 -24.38 6.98
CA SER A 241 -22.78 -24.78 5.68
C SER A 241 -22.78 -23.63 4.69
N TRP A 242 -21.93 -23.73 3.66
CA TRP A 242 -21.92 -22.74 2.58
C TRP A 242 -23.30 -22.61 1.90
N ASP A 243 -23.96 -23.74 1.60
CA ASP A 243 -25.28 -23.73 0.99
C ASP A 243 -26.31 -22.98 1.87
N GLU A 244 -26.27 -23.19 3.18
CA GLU A 244 -27.18 -22.54 4.13
C GLU A 244 -26.90 -21.03 4.23
N ALA A 245 -25.63 -20.63 4.34
CA ALA A 245 -25.24 -19.22 4.45
C ALA A 245 -25.60 -18.43 3.17
N ILE A 246 -25.31 -19.00 2.00
CA ILE A 246 -25.60 -18.36 0.70
C ILE A 246 -27.11 -18.26 0.49
N ASN A 247 -27.89 -19.32 0.79
CA ASN A 247 -29.35 -19.29 0.66
C ASN A 247 -29.97 -18.30 1.67
N TYR A 248 -29.46 -18.22 2.89
CA TYR A 248 -29.92 -17.22 3.86
C TYR A 248 -29.68 -15.80 3.35
N ALA A 249 -28.46 -15.47 2.90
CA ALA A 249 -28.12 -14.17 2.31
C ALA A 249 -29.02 -13.84 1.10
N ALA A 250 -29.20 -14.80 0.17
CA ALA A 250 -30.04 -14.61 -1.00
C ALA A 250 -31.52 -14.38 -0.62
N SER A 251 -32.02 -15.08 0.40
CA SER A 251 -33.40 -14.89 0.87
C SER A 251 -33.63 -13.49 1.47
N GLU A 252 -32.66 -12.98 2.23
CA GLU A 252 -32.73 -11.64 2.80
C GLU A 252 -32.63 -10.54 1.72
N ILE A 253 -31.77 -10.70 0.73
CA ILE A 253 -31.68 -9.79 -0.44
C ILE A 253 -33.02 -9.76 -1.18
N LYS A 254 -33.59 -10.92 -1.52
CA LYS A 254 -34.91 -11.01 -2.19
C LYS A 254 -36.02 -10.37 -1.35
N ARG A 255 -36.02 -10.59 -0.03
CA ARG A 255 -36.98 -9.98 0.92
C ARG A 255 -36.89 -8.45 0.91
N ILE A 256 -35.67 -7.92 0.97
CA ILE A 256 -35.41 -6.47 1.00
C ILE A 256 -35.79 -5.83 -0.34
N GLU A 257 -35.41 -6.45 -1.46
CA GLU A 257 -35.79 -5.99 -2.78
C GLU A 257 -37.30 -5.90 -2.95
N ALA A 258 -38.02 -6.96 -2.55
CA ALA A 258 -39.47 -7.01 -2.64
C ALA A 258 -40.18 -5.94 -1.76
N LYS A 259 -39.58 -5.58 -0.61
CA LYS A 259 -40.16 -4.64 0.34
C LYS A 259 -39.79 -3.18 0.06
N TYR A 260 -38.54 -2.91 -0.35
CA TYR A 260 -37.98 -1.57 -0.43
C TYR A 260 -37.52 -1.18 -1.83
N GLY A 261 -37.43 -2.14 -2.74
CA GLY A 261 -36.89 -1.92 -4.08
C GLY A 261 -35.34 -2.08 -4.16
N LYS A 262 -34.86 -2.15 -5.38
CA LYS A 262 -33.46 -2.40 -5.70
C LYS A 262 -32.49 -1.30 -5.21
N ASP A 263 -32.96 -0.05 -5.13
CA ASP A 263 -32.12 1.09 -4.75
C ASP A 263 -31.86 1.15 -3.22
N ALA A 264 -32.55 0.31 -2.44
CA ALA A 264 -32.29 0.14 -1.01
C ALA A 264 -31.14 -0.83 -0.69
N MET A 265 -30.39 -1.25 -1.70
CA MET A 265 -29.31 -2.23 -1.59
C MET A 265 -28.08 -1.76 -2.35
N GLY A 266 -26.92 -2.31 -1.99
CA GLY A 266 -25.68 -2.04 -2.71
C GLY A 266 -24.52 -2.90 -2.23
N GLY A 267 -23.34 -2.59 -2.71
CA GLY A 267 -22.11 -3.29 -2.33
C GLY A 267 -20.88 -2.41 -2.30
N ILE A 268 -19.91 -2.84 -1.53
CA ILE A 268 -18.59 -2.23 -1.41
C ILE A 268 -17.55 -3.29 -1.70
N THR A 269 -16.62 -2.97 -2.62
CA THR A 269 -15.48 -3.81 -2.94
C THR A 269 -14.19 -3.26 -2.33
N SER A 270 -13.19 -4.11 -2.24
CA SER A 270 -11.88 -3.75 -1.70
C SER A 270 -10.80 -3.67 -2.75
N SER A 271 -9.92 -2.69 -2.60
CA SER A 271 -8.62 -2.66 -3.29
C SER A 271 -7.61 -3.69 -2.75
N ARG A 272 -8.04 -4.61 -1.90
CA ARG A 272 -7.27 -5.77 -1.40
C ARG A 272 -7.63 -7.05 -2.14
N CYS A 273 -8.77 -7.05 -2.83
CA CYS A 273 -9.25 -8.12 -3.68
C CYS A 273 -8.60 -8.07 -5.06
N THR A 274 -8.60 -9.19 -5.78
CA THR A 274 -8.09 -9.24 -7.16
C THR A 274 -9.00 -8.47 -8.11
N ASN A 275 -8.51 -8.17 -9.31
CA ASN A 275 -9.33 -7.57 -10.36
C ASN A 275 -10.57 -8.42 -10.63
N GLU A 276 -10.40 -9.73 -10.64
CA GLU A 276 -11.46 -10.70 -10.88
C GLU A 276 -12.50 -10.70 -9.76
N ASP A 277 -12.08 -10.66 -8.50
CA ASP A 277 -12.99 -10.55 -7.34
C ASP A 277 -13.84 -9.28 -7.42
N VAL A 278 -13.19 -8.14 -7.73
CA VAL A 278 -13.84 -6.83 -7.86
C VAL A 278 -14.82 -6.82 -9.03
N TYR A 279 -14.39 -7.37 -10.18
CA TYR A 279 -15.23 -7.44 -11.39
C TYR A 279 -16.49 -8.25 -11.16
N VAL A 280 -16.38 -9.43 -10.56
CA VAL A 280 -17.52 -10.32 -10.28
C VAL A 280 -18.47 -9.68 -9.27
N THR A 281 -17.93 -8.99 -8.25
CA THR A 281 -18.74 -8.30 -7.25
C THR A 281 -19.53 -7.13 -7.84
N GLN A 282 -18.89 -6.24 -8.63
CA GLN A 282 -19.61 -5.14 -9.26
C GLN A 282 -20.63 -5.65 -10.31
N LYS A 283 -20.33 -6.75 -10.99
CA LYS A 283 -21.28 -7.42 -11.90
C LYS A 283 -22.50 -7.95 -11.14
N LEU A 284 -22.32 -8.56 -9.96
CA LEU A 284 -23.42 -8.96 -9.07
C LEU A 284 -24.33 -7.77 -8.74
N ILE A 285 -23.76 -6.65 -8.28
CA ILE A 285 -24.55 -5.49 -7.87
C ILE A 285 -25.32 -4.89 -9.08
N ARG A 286 -24.66 -4.76 -10.23
CA ARG A 286 -25.30 -4.15 -11.41
C ARG A 286 -26.31 -5.05 -12.12
N ALA A 287 -25.92 -6.29 -12.38
CA ALA A 287 -26.74 -7.20 -13.19
C ALA A 287 -27.76 -8.00 -12.36
N VAL A 288 -27.51 -8.22 -11.05
CA VAL A 288 -28.36 -9.06 -10.19
C VAL A 288 -29.16 -8.23 -9.21
N PHE A 289 -28.56 -7.31 -8.45
CA PHE A 289 -29.32 -6.37 -7.61
C PHE A 289 -30.02 -5.31 -8.46
N GLY A 290 -29.57 -5.07 -9.69
CA GLY A 290 -30.19 -4.15 -10.66
C GLY A 290 -29.97 -2.68 -10.33
N THR A 291 -28.93 -2.34 -9.59
CA THR A 291 -28.58 -0.98 -9.17
C THR A 291 -27.11 -0.67 -9.44
N ASN A 292 -26.76 0.61 -9.60
CA ASN A 292 -25.37 1.06 -9.65
C ASN A 292 -24.79 1.46 -8.29
N ASN A 293 -25.42 1.09 -7.18
CA ASN A 293 -24.94 1.30 -5.81
C ASN A 293 -23.76 0.38 -5.48
N VAL A 294 -22.68 0.52 -6.23
CA VAL A 294 -21.41 -0.18 -6.00
C VAL A 294 -20.28 0.83 -5.96
N ASP A 295 -19.49 0.76 -4.91
CA ASP A 295 -18.32 1.63 -4.72
C ASP A 295 -17.15 0.82 -4.15
N THR A 296 -16.00 1.44 -3.99
CA THR A 296 -14.78 0.77 -3.49
C THR A 296 -14.02 1.69 -2.54
N CYS A 297 -13.14 1.14 -1.71
CA CYS A 297 -12.29 1.93 -0.82
C CYS A 297 -11.42 3.00 -1.54
N ALA A 298 -11.30 2.97 -2.86
CA ALA A 298 -10.73 4.08 -3.61
C ALA A 298 -11.51 5.39 -3.41
N ARG A 299 -12.79 5.31 -3.00
CA ARG A 299 -13.62 6.47 -2.63
C ARG A 299 -12.97 7.31 -1.54
N VAL A 300 -12.55 6.68 -0.47
CA VAL A 300 -11.91 7.33 0.69
C VAL A 300 -10.41 7.54 0.51
N CYS A 301 -9.87 7.34 -0.69
CA CYS A 301 -8.43 7.31 -0.96
C CYS A 301 -8.04 8.21 -2.15
N HIS A 302 -8.15 7.69 -3.37
CA HIS A 302 -7.67 8.33 -4.60
C HIS A 302 -8.79 8.68 -5.61
N SER A 303 -10.05 8.75 -5.19
CA SER A 303 -11.12 9.22 -6.08
C SER A 303 -10.87 10.64 -6.63
N PRO A 304 -10.27 11.60 -5.88
CA PRO A 304 -9.84 12.88 -6.43
C PRO A 304 -8.79 12.77 -7.53
N THR A 305 -7.87 11.78 -7.45
CA THR A 305 -6.93 11.49 -8.54
C THR A 305 -7.68 11.08 -9.80
N GLY A 306 -8.64 10.13 -9.65
CA GLY A 306 -9.47 9.69 -10.77
C GLY A 306 -10.17 10.85 -11.45
N TYR A 307 -10.85 11.69 -10.69
CA TYR A 307 -11.54 12.86 -11.21
C TYR A 307 -10.57 13.87 -11.85
N GLY A 308 -9.54 14.31 -11.11
CA GLY A 308 -8.67 15.40 -11.55
C GLY A 308 -7.84 15.06 -12.80
N LEU A 309 -7.27 13.84 -12.87
CA LEU A 309 -6.50 13.43 -14.05
C LEU A 309 -7.38 13.14 -15.26
N LYS A 310 -8.58 12.57 -15.07
CA LYS A 310 -9.53 12.38 -16.17
C LYS A 310 -9.96 13.72 -16.77
N GLN A 311 -10.21 14.73 -15.95
CA GLN A 311 -10.57 16.07 -16.41
C GLN A 311 -9.44 16.76 -17.18
N THR A 312 -8.18 16.59 -16.73
CA THR A 312 -7.02 17.32 -17.29
C THR A 312 -6.32 16.56 -18.42
N LEU A 313 -6.02 15.29 -18.23
CA LEU A 313 -5.21 14.46 -19.14
C LEU A 313 -6.07 13.43 -19.92
N GLY A 314 -7.26 13.11 -19.42
CA GLY A 314 -8.21 12.19 -20.05
C GLY A 314 -8.19 10.78 -19.49
N GLU A 315 -7.28 10.45 -18.57
CA GLU A 315 -7.20 9.13 -17.97
C GLU A 315 -6.90 9.18 -16.46
N SER A 316 -7.51 8.26 -15.70
CA SER A 316 -7.50 8.23 -14.24
C SER A 316 -6.31 7.45 -13.66
N ALA A 317 -5.12 7.64 -14.19
CA ALA A 317 -3.96 6.83 -13.81
C ALA A 317 -2.63 7.60 -13.81
N GLY A 318 -1.63 7.06 -13.12
CA GLY A 318 -0.25 7.53 -13.17
C GLY A 318 0.34 7.44 -14.58
N THR A 319 1.20 8.40 -14.93
CA THR A 319 1.68 8.55 -16.31
C THR A 319 2.95 7.77 -16.62
N GLN A 320 3.63 7.20 -15.60
CA GLN A 320 4.94 6.58 -15.72
C GLN A 320 5.05 5.24 -14.98
N THR A 321 6.15 4.52 -15.28
CA THR A 321 6.65 3.42 -14.45
C THR A 321 7.38 3.95 -13.22
N PHE A 322 7.56 3.11 -12.20
CA PHE A 322 8.42 3.45 -11.07
C PHE A 322 9.89 3.63 -11.49
N ASP A 323 10.38 2.82 -12.43
CA ASP A 323 11.74 2.90 -12.93
C ASP A 323 12.06 4.24 -13.62
N SER A 324 11.05 4.93 -14.13
CA SER A 324 11.16 6.25 -14.72
C SER A 324 11.81 7.29 -13.78
N VAL A 325 11.70 7.11 -12.45
CA VAL A 325 12.34 7.99 -11.44
C VAL A 325 13.86 8.07 -11.64
N MET A 326 14.49 7.02 -12.18
CA MET A 326 15.93 6.98 -12.44
C MET A 326 16.39 7.97 -13.53
N LYS A 327 15.45 8.55 -14.29
CA LYS A 327 15.70 9.58 -15.32
C LYS A 327 15.29 10.98 -14.88
N SER A 328 14.76 11.14 -13.66
CA SER A 328 14.34 12.44 -13.15
C SER A 328 15.52 13.27 -12.68
N ASP A 329 15.51 14.56 -13.00
CA ASP A 329 16.51 15.54 -12.51
C ASP A 329 16.00 16.27 -11.27
N VAL A 330 14.70 16.53 -11.23
CA VAL A 330 14.00 17.11 -10.08
C VAL A 330 12.80 16.24 -9.71
N ILE A 331 12.76 15.84 -8.46
CA ILE A 331 11.68 15.04 -7.89
C ILE A 331 10.90 15.92 -6.92
N MET A 332 9.59 16.05 -7.12
CA MET A 332 8.68 16.72 -6.21
C MET A 332 7.77 15.70 -5.54
N VAL A 333 7.81 15.61 -4.22
CA VAL A 333 6.96 14.74 -3.40
C VAL A 333 5.96 15.61 -2.66
N ILE A 334 4.67 15.38 -2.88
CA ILE A 334 3.58 16.19 -2.30
C ILE A 334 2.63 15.31 -1.50
N GLY A 335 2.46 15.60 -0.21
CA GLY A 335 1.51 14.89 0.64
C GLY A 335 1.68 13.37 0.62
N ALA A 336 2.91 12.91 0.60
CA ALA A 336 3.27 11.51 0.56
C ALA A 336 4.52 11.24 1.39
N ASN A 337 4.54 10.10 2.10
CA ASN A 337 5.76 9.56 2.70
C ASN A 337 6.08 8.22 2.04
N PRO A 338 6.82 8.20 0.91
CA PRO A 338 7.09 6.97 0.19
C PRO A 338 7.95 5.97 0.99
N THR A 339 8.76 6.41 1.95
CA THR A 339 9.56 5.51 2.82
C THR A 339 8.68 4.59 3.67
N ASP A 340 7.52 5.03 4.10
CA ASP A 340 6.54 4.24 4.84
C ASP A 340 5.47 3.61 3.94
N GLY A 341 4.91 4.41 3.01
CA GLY A 341 3.79 4.01 2.16
C GLY A 341 4.17 3.13 0.96
N HIS A 342 5.35 3.39 0.34
CA HIS A 342 5.84 2.69 -0.86
C HIS A 342 7.34 2.39 -0.75
N PRO A 343 7.78 1.61 0.26
CA PRO A 343 9.19 1.55 0.68
C PRO A 343 10.15 1.08 -0.41
N VAL A 344 9.75 0.13 -1.25
CA VAL A 344 10.60 -0.39 -2.33
C VAL A 344 10.80 0.66 -3.43
N PHE A 345 9.74 1.38 -3.81
CA PHE A 345 9.86 2.51 -4.72
C PHE A 345 10.71 3.66 -4.10
N ALA A 346 10.54 3.93 -2.80
CA ALA A 346 11.36 4.92 -2.10
C ALA A 346 12.86 4.57 -2.14
N SER A 347 13.21 3.30 -2.15
CA SER A 347 14.62 2.87 -2.29
C SER A 347 15.19 3.23 -3.66
N GLN A 348 14.41 3.08 -4.74
CA GLN A 348 14.81 3.53 -6.08
C GLN A 348 14.94 5.07 -6.13
N MET A 349 13.98 5.79 -5.56
CA MET A 349 14.03 7.26 -5.45
C MET A 349 15.26 7.71 -4.67
N LYS A 350 15.54 7.11 -3.51
CA LYS A 350 16.74 7.39 -2.71
C LYS A 350 18.04 7.16 -3.49
N ARG A 351 18.08 6.09 -4.29
CA ARG A 351 19.21 5.84 -5.18
C ARG A 351 19.40 6.99 -6.17
N ARG A 352 18.33 7.41 -6.86
CA ARG A 352 18.41 8.52 -7.83
C ARG A 352 18.83 9.84 -7.19
N LEU A 353 18.35 10.11 -5.96
CA LEU A 353 18.76 11.30 -5.20
C LEU A 353 20.26 11.28 -4.87
N ARG A 354 20.81 10.14 -4.46
CA ARG A 354 22.27 9.99 -4.26
C ARG A 354 23.08 10.14 -5.55
N GLU A 355 22.49 9.87 -6.70
CA GLU A 355 23.07 10.10 -8.02
C GLU A 355 22.97 11.57 -8.49
N GLY A 356 22.38 12.46 -7.68
CA GLY A 356 22.42 13.91 -7.89
C GLY A 356 21.09 14.56 -8.31
N ALA A 357 19.98 13.83 -8.37
CA ALA A 357 18.68 14.45 -8.57
C ALA A 357 18.34 15.38 -7.40
N LYS A 358 17.55 16.44 -7.66
CA LYS A 358 17.09 17.42 -6.69
C LYS A 358 15.76 16.99 -6.09
N LEU A 359 15.51 17.37 -4.84
CA LEU A 359 14.31 16.98 -4.10
C LEU A 359 13.55 18.17 -3.52
N ILE A 360 12.29 18.26 -3.84
CA ILE A 360 11.31 19.16 -3.21
C ILE A 360 10.28 18.30 -2.47
N VAL A 361 10.08 18.59 -1.18
CA VAL A 361 9.04 17.92 -0.37
C VAL A 361 8.02 18.97 0.08
N ALA A 362 6.75 18.72 -0.22
CA ALA A 362 5.63 19.52 0.29
C ALA A 362 4.77 18.64 1.21
N ASP A 363 5.01 18.76 2.51
CA ASP A 363 4.31 17.99 3.56
C ASP A 363 4.35 18.79 4.87
N PRO A 364 3.25 18.82 5.66
CA PRO A 364 3.24 19.49 6.96
C PRO A 364 4.16 18.85 8.00
N ARG A 365 4.51 17.58 7.81
CA ARG A 365 5.38 16.79 8.69
C ARG A 365 6.74 16.61 8.04
N GLU A 366 7.78 16.62 8.85
CA GLU A 366 9.13 16.25 8.41
C GLU A 366 9.20 14.74 8.20
N ILE A 367 9.01 14.34 6.94
CA ILE A 367 9.15 12.92 6.51
C ILE A 367 10.62 12.55 6.37
N ASP A 368 10.93 11.25 6.33
CA ASP A 368 12.33 10.77 6.30
C ASP A 368 13.16 11.31 5.12
N LEU A 369 12.53 11.61 3.99
CA LEU A 369 13.22 12.20 2.83
C LEU A 369 13.66 13.66 3.06
N VAL A 370 13.15 14.35 4.08
CA VAL A 370 13.55 15.74 4.37
C VAL A 370 14.95 15.77 4.98
N ALA A 371 15.18 15.01 6.06
CA ALA A 371 16.43 15.06 6.80
C ALA A 371 16.83 13.75 7.51
N ASN A 372 15.93 12.77 7.59
CA ASN A 372 16.10 11.56 8.41
C ASN A 372 16.62 10.33 7.65
N SER A 373 16.82 10.44 6.34
CA SER A 373 17.41 9.36 5.54
C SER A 373 18.90 9.58 5.33
N ALA A 374 19.70 8.53 5.50
CA ALA A 374 21.14 8.60 5.28
C ALA A 374 21.48 9.13 3.89
N HIS A 375 22.34 10.14 3.85
CA HIS A 375 22.81 10.81 2.62
C HIS A 375 21.72 11.44 1.73
N ILE A 376 20.51 11.68 2.28
CA ILE A 376 19.41 12.32 1.57
C ILE A 376 18.93 13.51 2.39
N ARG A 377 18.75 14.63 1.72
CA ARG A 377 18.18 15.85 2.27
C ARG A 377 17.40 16.56 1.19
N ALA A 378 16.17 16.99 1.50
CA ALA A 378 15.40 17.80 0.58
C ALA A 378 16.11 19.16 0.35
N ASP A 379 16.20 19.57 -0.92
CA ASP A 379 16.66 20.92 -1.28
C ASP A 379 15.66 21.99 -0.78
N TYR A 380 14.35 21.65 -0.85
CA TYR A 380 13.29 22.47 -0.29
C TYR A 380 12.28 21.60 0.47
N HIS A 381 12.04 21.93 1.73
CA HIS A 381 10.89 21.46 2.50
C HIS A 381 9.87 22.60 2.60
N LEU A 382 8.72 22.40 1.95
CA LEU A 382 7.58 23.32 1.97
C LEU A 382 6.58 22.78 3.01
N ASN A 383 6.81 23.09 4.27
CA ASN A 383 6.05 22.60 5.42
C ASN A 383 4.73 23.37 5.60
N LEU A 384 3.84 23.21 4.63
CA LEU A 384 2.57 23.94 4.58
C LEU A 384 1.64 23.54 5.74
N ARG A 385 0.75 24.47 6.12
CA ARG A 385 -0.35 24.13 7.04
C ARG A 385 -1.32 23.17 6.39
N PRO A 386 -1.82 22.14 7.11
CA PRO A 386 -2.86 21.27 6.58
C PRO A 386 -4.07 22.05 6.06
N GLY A 387 -4.61 21.63 4.90
CA GLY A 387 -5.74 22.32 4.25
C GLY A 387 -5.39 23.46 3.29
N THR A 388 -4.10 23.75 3.08
CA THR A 388 -3.66 24.87 2.22
C THR A 388 -3.01 24.43 0.91
N ASN A 389 -3.20 23.18 0.51
CA ASN A 389 -2.54 22.56 -0.66
C ASN A 389 -2.78 23.33 -1.95
N VAL A 390 -4.05 23.76 -2.20
CA VAL A 390 -4.42 24.49 -3.42
C VAL A 390 -3.77 25.88 -3.46
N ALA A 391 -3.61 26.51 -2.31
CA ALA A 391 -2.84 27.76 -2.21
C ALA A 391 -1.37 27.53 -2.60
N LEU A 392 -0.75 26.43 -2.14
CA LEU A 392 0.63 26.11 -2.47
C LEU A 392 0.84 25.88 -3.96
N ILE A 393 -0.01 25.03 -4.59
CA ILE A 393 0.14 24.76 -6.04
C ILE A 393 -0.11 26.03 -6.88
N SER A 394 -1.02 26.91 -6.46
CA SER A 394 -1.26 28.20 -7.11
C SER A 394 -0.06 29.14 -6.96
N ALA A 395 0.59 29.17 -5.80
CA ALA A 395 1.81 29.95 -5.57
C ALA A 395 3.00 29.46 -6.40
N LEU A 396 3.18 28.14 -6.52
CA LEU A 396 4.19 27.54 -7.40
C LEU A 396 3.92 27.89 -8.89
N ALA A 397 2.66 27.75 -9.32
CA ALA A 397 2.22 28.10 -10.66
C ALA A 397 2.37 29.59 -10.98
N HIS A 398 2.10 30.48 -10.01
CA HIS A 398 2.33 31.91 -10.14
C HIS A 398 3.77 32.22 -10.53
N VAL A 399 4.72 31.61 -9.85
CA VAL A 399 6.17 31.79 -10.13
C VAL A 399 6.50 31.30 -11.54
N VAL A 400 6.03 30.10 -11.90
CA VAL A 400 6.29 29.51 -13.24
C VAL A 400 5.78 30.41 -14.35
N VAL A 401 4.59 31.00 -14.19
CA VAL A 401 3.98 31.87 -15.19
C VAL A 401 4.63 33.25 -15.22
N THR A 402 4.78 33.89 -14.05
CA THR A 402 5.24 35.30 -13.99
C THR A 402 6.75 35.46 -14.22
N GLU A 403 7.53 34.42 -14.02
CA GLU A 403 8.96 34.42 -14.26
C GLU A 403 9.39 33.77 -15.60
N GLY A 404 8.42 33.38 -16.44
CA GLY A 404 8.67 32.95 -17.82
C GLY A 404 9.18 31.51 -17.97
N PHE A 405 8.83 30.63 -17.02
CA PHE A 405 9.23 29.21 -17.07
C PHE A 405 8.26 28.30 -17.83
N VAL A 406 7.16 28.83 -18.38
CA VAL A 406 6.21 28.06 -19.17
C VAL A 406 6.86 27.56 -20.45
N LYS A 407 6.70 26.27 -20.74
CA LYS A 407 7.11 25.65 -22.02
C LYS A 407 6.02 25.89 -23.08
N GLU A 408 5.96 27.13 -23.61
CA GLU A 408 4.84 27.60 -24.42
C GLU A 408 4.65 26.76 -25.70
N ASP A 409 5.73 26.29 -26.34
CA ASP A 409 5.66 25.44 -27.54
C ASP A 409 4.92 24.13 -27.23
N PHE A 410 5.28 23.46 -26.10
CA PHE A 410 4.58 22.25 -25.66
C PHE A 410 3.09 22.53 -25.40
N VAL A 411 2.77 23.63 -24.71
CA VAL A 411 1.38 23.98 -24.38
C VAL A 411 0.57 24.24 -25.64
N ARG A 412 1.14 24.98 -26.62
CA ARG A 412 0.46 25.26 -27.91
C ARG A 412 0.20 23.99 -28.72
N GLU A 413 1.15 23.09 -28.74
CA GLU A 413 1.04 21.84 -29.47
C GLU A 413 0.08 20.85 -28.80
N ARG A 414 0.20 20.69 -27.49
CA ARG A 414 -0.38 19.56 -26.74
C ARG A 414 -1.64 19.89 -25.94
N CYS A 415 -1.94 21.18 -25.69
CA CYS A 415 -3.03 21.59 -24.80
C CYS A 415 -4.08 22.47 -25.49
N GLU A 416 -5.26 22.59 -24.84
CA GLU A 416 -6.30 23.54 -25.22
C GLU A 416 -5.84 24.95 -24.87
N TRP A 417 -5.49 25.76 -25.88
CA TRP A 417 -4.89 27.07 -25.69
C TRP A 417 -5.74 28.07 -24.88
N ASP A 418 -7.03 28.08 -25.13
CA ASP A 418 -7.94 29.01 -24.44
C ASP A 418 -8.03 28.66 -22.92
N SER A 419 -8.02 27.35 -22.59
CA SER A 419 -8.02 26.91 -21.21
C SER A 419 -6.71 27.28 -20.49
N PHE A 420 -5.59 27.20 -21.20
CA PHE A 420 -4.30 27.65 -20.69
C PHE A 420 -4.28 29.15 -20.44
N VAL A 421 -4.77 29.97 -21.37
CA VAL A 421 -4.83 31.44 -21.23
C VAL A 421 -5.65 31.82 -20.00
N ALA A 422 -6.83 31.22 -19.83
CA ALA A 422 -7.67 31.48 -18.66
C ALA A 422 -6.98 31.14 -17.34
N TRP A 423 -6.31 29.97 -17.29
CA TRP A 423 -5.55 29.55 -16.12
C TRP A 423 -4.33 30.42 -15.87
N ARG A 424 -3.54 30.75 -16.91
CA ARG A 424 -2.38 31.64 -16.84
C ARG A 424 -2.75 33.00 -16.23
N ASP A 425 -3.81 33.61 -16.75
CA ASP A 425 -4.27 34.92 -16.32
C ASP A 425 -4.84 34.88 -14.89
N PHE A 426 -5.37 33.73 -14.45
CA PHE A 426 -5.79 33.50 -13.09
C PHE A 426 -4.60 33.41 -12.14
N VAL A 427 -3.63 32.52 -12.41
CA VAL A 427 -2.49 32.32 -11.48
C VAL A 427 -1.52 33.48 -11.46
N ALA A 428 -1.47 34.29 -12.54
CA ALA A 428 -0.63 35.50 -12.60
C ALA A 428 -1.11 36.64 -11.69
N LYS A 429 -2.33 36.57 -11.16
CA LYS A 429 -2.86 37.62 -10.28
C LYS A 429 -2.04 37.71 -8.99
N PRO A 430 -1.83 38.93 -8.44
CA PRO A 430 -1.03 39.10 -7.24
C PRO A 430 -1.49 38.34 -6.00
N GLU A 431 -2.79 38.05 -5.91
CA GLU A 431 -3.38 37.25 -4.82
C GLU A 431 -2.87 35.82 -4.77
N ASN A 432 -2.39 35.28 -5.90
CA ASN A 432 -1.81 33.94 -5.99
C ASN A 432 -0.27 33.94 -5.80
N SER A 433 0.34 35.10 -5.54
CA SER A 433 1.79 35.18 -5.32
C SER A 433 2.21 34.47 -4.02
N PRO A 434 3.44 33.93 -3.96
CA PRO A 434 3.98 33.36 -2.73
C PRO A 434 3.89 34.32 -1.53
N GLU A 435 4.10 35.60 -1.74
CA GLU A 435 4.06 36.66 -0.70
C GLU A 435 2.64 36.87 -0.16
N SER A 436 1.62 36.82 -1.03
CA SER A 436 0.22 36.99 -0.62
C SER A 436 -0.28 35.77 0.15
N LEU A 437 0.14 34.56 -0.27
CA LEU A 437 -0.33 33.30 0.29
C LEU A 437 0.51 32.79 1.47
N SER A 438 1.71 33.36 1.72
CA SER A 438 2.63 32.88 2.75
C SER A 438 2.05 32.82 4.15
N LYS A 439 1.16 33.75 4.48
CA LYS A 439 0.51 33.81 5.79
C LYS A 439 -0.43 32.62 6.00
N ASP A 440 -1.19 32.23 4.98
CA ASP A 440 -2.11 31.09 5.05
C ASP A 440 -1.33 29.76 5.00
N LEU A 441 -0.32 29.71 4.14
CA LEU A 441 0.54 28.54 3.97
C LEU A 441 1.44 28.25 5.18
N GLY A 442 1.92 29.29 5.86
CA GLY A 442 2.96 29.15 6.88
C GLY A 442 4.36 28.88 6.31
N VAL A 443 4.57 29.05 5.01
CA VAL A 443 5.82 28.77 4.29
C VAL A 443 6.46 30.07 3.82
N ASP A 444 7.78 30.15 3.96
CA ASP A 444 8.57 31.31 3.47
C ASP A 444 8.40 31.47 1.94
N PRO A 445 7.98 32.65 1.44
CA PRO A 445 7.85 32.92 0.01
C PRO A 445 9.09 32.60 -0.81
N GLN A 446 10.29 32.79 -0.24
CA GLN A 446 11.55 32.51 -0.94
C GLN A 446 11.77 31.01 -1.16
N LYS A 447 11.33 30.16 -0.21
CA LYS A 447 11.35 28.70 -0.40
C LYS A 447 10.42 28.29 -1.54
N ILE A 448 9.21 28.87 -1.60
CA ILE A 448 8.24 28.58 -2.68
C ILE A 448 8.81 29.00 -4.03
N ARG A 449 9.38 30.21 -4.14
CA ARG A 449 10.03 30.68 -5.37
C ARG A 449 11.20 29.81 -5.78
N GLY A 450 12.07 29.45 -4.83
CA GLY A 450 13.21 28.56 -5.09
C GLY A 450 12.78 27.19 -5.58
N ALA A 451 11.77 26.58 -4.95
CA ALA A 451 11.22 25.28 -5.33
C ALA A 451 10.58 25.32 -6.74
N ALA A 452 9.78 26.38 -7.03
CA ALA A 452 9.16 26.54 -8.34
C ALA A 452 10.19 26.68 -9.47
N ARG A 453 11.21 27.54 -9.26
CA ARG A 453 12.32 27.74 -10.21
C ARG A 453 13.10 26.43 -10.43
N MET A 454 13.41 25.71 -9.35
CA MET A 454 14.12 24.42 -9.42
C MET A 454 13.33 23.41 -10.24
N PHE A 455 12.04 23.25 -9.96
CA PHE A 455 11.19 22.32 -10.69
C PHE A 455 11.05 22.67 -12.18
N ALA A 456 10.83 23.94 -12.49
CA ALA A 456 10.59 24.39 -13.85
C ALA A 456 11.86 24.51 -14.70
N SER A 457 13.05 24.60 -14.07
CA SER A 457 14.35 24.67 -14.77
C SER A 457 14.97 23.29 -15.03
N GLY A 458 14.49 22.22 -14.40
CA GLY A 458 14.96 20.86 -14.66
C GLY A 458 14.52 20.37 -16.04
N ASP A 459 15.34 19.55 -16.66
CA ASP A 459 14.98 18.92 -17.94
C ASP A 459 13.86 17.88 -17.74
N ASN A 460 13.91 17.13 -16.64
CA ASN A 460 12.96 16.10 -16.27
C ASN A 460 12.44 16.29 -14.84
N GLY A 461 11.29 16.95 -14.71
CA GLY A 461 10.59 17.13 -13.44
C GLY A 461 9.50 16.06 -13.23
N ALA A 462 9.63 15.23 -12.20
CA ALA A 462 8.61 14.24 -11.84
C ALA A 462 7.88 14.63 -10.57
N ILE A 463 6.55 14.52 -10.56
CA ILE A 463 5.70 14.76 -9.39
C ILE A 463 5.16 13.44 -8.90
N TYR A 464 5.40 13.13 -7.61
CA TYR A 464 4.84 12.00 -6.88
C TYR A 464 3.99 12.53 -5.74
N TYR A 465 2.73 12.09 -5.66
CA TYR A 465 1.84 12.58 -4.62
C TYR A 465 1.00 11.46 -4.00
N GLY A 466 0.58 11.67 -2.77
CA GLY A 466 -0.18 10.69 -2.00
C GLY A 466 -1.48 11.24 -1.43
N LEU A 467 -1.93 10.60 -0.35
CA LEU A 467 -3.20 10.89 0.33
C LEU A 467 -3.24 12.29 0.95
N GLY A 468 -2.09 12.88 1.28
CA GLY A 468 -1.99 14.28 1.70
C GLY A 468 -2.37 15.29 0.61
N VAL A 469 -2.62 14.84 -0.63
CA VAL A 469 -3.22 15.62 -1.72
C VAL A 469 -4.71 15.34 -1.86
N THR A 470 -5.10 14.08 -1.79
CA THR A 470 -6.46 13.65 -2.15
C THR A 470 -7.46 13.72 -1.01
N GLU A 471 -7.03 13.48 0.23
CA GLU A 471 -7.89 13.44 1.41
C GLU A 471 -8.10 14.84 2.02
N HIS A 472 -8.55 15.77 1.17
CA HIS A 472 -8.89 17.16 1.49
C HIS A 472 -10.20 17.59 0.83
N SER A 473 -10.85 18.63 1.37
CA SER A 473 -12.07 19.22 0.78
C SER A 473 -11.88 19.73 -0.64
N GLN A 474 -10.65 20.00 -1.05
CA GLN A 474 -10.27 20.39 -2.42
C GLN A 474 -9.26 19.40 -3.06
N GLY A 475 -9.33 18.11 -2.73
CA GLY A 475 -8.43 17.10 -3.28
C GLY A 475 -8.44 17.04 -4.80
N SER A 476 -9.62 17.06 -5.40
CA SER A 476 -9.79 17.10 -6.87
C SER A 476 -9.20 18.35 -7.51
N THR A 477 -9.38 19.53 -6.89
CA THR A 477 -8.79 20.78 -7.34
C THR A 477 -7.27 20.74 -7.27
N MET A 478 -6.72 20.16 -6.20
CA MET A 478 -5.26 20.02 -6.05
C MET A 478 -4.66 19.10 -7.11
N VAL A 479 -5.31 17.98 -7.43
CA VAL A 479 -4.85 17.08 -8.51
C VAL A 479 -4.87 17.78 -9.87
N MET A 480 -5.92 18.56 -10.18
CA MET A 480 -5.94 19.40 -11.38
C MET A 480 -4.81 20.43 -11.39
N GLY A 481 -4.49 21.04 -10.24
CA GLY A 481 -3.37 21.96 -10.09
C GLY A 481 -2.01 21.31 -10.36
N ILE A 482 -1.79 20.09 -9.87
CA ILE A 482 -0.57 19.30 -10.15
C ILE A 482 -0.46 19.01 -11.65
N ALA A 483 -1.54 18.58 -12.30
CA ALA A 483 -1.56 18.34 -13.74
C ALA A 483 -1.31 19.61 -14.54
N ASN A 484 -1.90 20.75 -14.16
CA ASN A 484 -1.63 22.06 -14.75
C ASN A 484 -0.14 22.41 -14.68
N LEU A 485 0.48 22.25 -13.51
CA LEU A 485 1.91 22.53 -13.31
C LEU A 485 2.77 21.67 -14.22
N ALA A 486 2.49 20.37 -14.31
CA ALA A 486 3.22 19.42 -15.16
C ALA A 486 3.06 19.79 -16.66
N MET A 487 1.84 20.11 -17.10
CA MET A 487 1.60 20.55 -18.50
C MET A 487 2.30 21.88 -18.81
N ALA A 488 2.22 22.87 -17.91
CA ALA A 488 2.83 24.18 -18.11
C ALA A 488 4.35 24.11 -18.24
N THR A 489 4.98 23.16 -17.53
CA THR A 489 6.44 22.92 -17.57
C THR A 489 6.86 21.85 -18.57
N GLY A 490 5.91 21.31 -19.36
CA GLY A 490 6.19 20.28 -20.35
C GLY A 490 6.64 18.93 -19.75
N ASN A 491 6.32 18.65 -18.51
CA ASN A 491 6.75 17.46 -17.77
C ASN A 491 5.73 16.29 -17.85
N VAL A 492 5.27 15.96 -19.06
CA VAL A 492 4.39 14.81 -19.36
C VAL A 492 4.82 14.16 -20.67
N GLY A 493 4.66 12.85 -20.82
CA GLY A 493 4.80 12.12 -22.08
C GLY A 493 6.22 11.67 -22.43
N ARG A 494 7.13 11.62 -21.49
CA ARG A 494 8.48 11.04 -21.65
C ARG A 494 8.98 10.45 -20.34
N GLU A 495 10.03 9.62 -20.38
CA GLU A 495 10.66 9.08 -19.17
C GLU A 495 11.25 10.18 -18.28
N GLY A 496 11.23 9.98 -16.98
CA GLY A 496 11.80 10.88 -15.98
C GLY A 496 10.89 12.03 -15.55
N VAL A 497 9.68 12.13 -16.12
CA VAL A 497 8.71 13.18 -15.80
C VAL A 497 7.38 12.58 -15.33
N GLY A 498 6.34 13.37 -15.26
CA GLY A 498 4.95 12.92 -15.13
C GLY A 498 4.25 13.27 -13.84
N VAL A 499 2.98 12.92 -13.83
CA VAL A 499 2.06 13.05 -12.71
C VAL A 499 1.78 11.65 -12.17
N ASN A 500 2.36 11.34 -11.02
CA ASN A 500 2.49 9.97 -10.54
C ASN A 500 1.84 9.82 -9.15
N PRO A 501 0.54 9.47 -9.08
CA PRO A 501 -0.12 9.19 -7.83
C PRO A 501 0.45 7.92 -7.18
N LEU A 502 0.90 8.01 -5.95
CA LEU A 502 1.30 6.89 -5.13
C LEU A 502 0.07 6.27 -4.48
N ARG A 503 -0.73 5.54 -5.26
CA ARG A 503 -1.93 4.86 -4.79
C ARG A 503 -1.57 3.86 -3.68
N GLY A 504 -2.34 3.88 -2.58
CA GLY A 504 -1.95 3.20 -1.34
C GLY A 504 -1.96 1.69 -1.43
N GLN A 505 -3.10 1.08 -1.69
CA GLN A 505 -3.27 -0.38 -1.67
C GLN A 505 -2.78 -1.04 -2.96
N ASN A 506 -2.54 -2.35 -2.86
CA ASN A 506 -2.00 -3.19 -3.93
C ASN A 506 -2.84 -3.21 -5.21
N ASN A 507 -4.17 -3.07 -5.11
CA ASN A 507 -5.10 -3.10 -6.24
C ASN A 507 -6.05 -1.89 -6.28
N VAL A 508 -5.67 -0.73 -5.73
CA VAL A 508 -6.54 0.45 -5.78
C VAL A 508 -6.72 0.99 -7.20
N GLN A 509 -5.70 0.85 -8.05
CA GLN A 509 -5.84 1.15 -9.47
C GLN A 509 -6.81 0.15 -10.12
N GLY A 510 -6.60 -1.15 -9.90
CA GLY A 510 -7.41 -2.20 -10.50
C GLY A 510 -8.87 -2.18 -10.04
N SER A 511 -9.17 -1.86 -8.79
CA SER A 511 -10.56 -1.75 -8.34
C SER A 511 -11.34 -0.65 -9.08
N CYS A 512 -10.66 0.45 -9.43
CA CYS A 512 -11.22 1.48 -10.30
C CYS A 512 -11.31 1.01 -11.76
N ASP A 513 -10.25 0.36 -12.27
CA ASP A 513 -10.22 -0.18 -13.65
C ASP A 513 -11.37 -1.15 -13.91
N MET A 514 -11.75 -1.94 -12.89
CA MET A 514 -12.86 -2.90 -12.95
C MET A 514 -14.24 -2.28 -12.78
N GLY A 515 -14.35 -0.95 -12.74
CA GLY A 515 -15.64 -0.26 -12.71
C GLY A 515 -16.38 -0.37 -11.39
N SER A 516 -15.68 -0.60 -10.28
CA SER A 516 -16.31 -0.58 -8.95
C SER A 516 -16.47 0.85 -8.42
N MET A 517 -17.07 1.70 -9.27
CA MET A 517 -17.41 3.08 -9.01
C MET A 517 -18.85 3.31 -9.46
N PRO A 518 -19.69 4.04 -8.70
CA PRO A 518 -21.13 4.08 -8.96
C PRO A 518 -21.52 4.70 -10.31
N HIS A 519 -20.62 5.44 -10.94
CA HIS A 519 -20.87 6.15 -12.21
C HIS A 519 -20.10 5.57 -13.40
N GLU A 520 -19.30 4.49 -13.22
CA GLU A 520 -18.44 3.96 -14.28
C GLU A 520 -18.54 2.44 -14.42
N PHE A 521 -18.57 1.95 -15.65
CA PHE A 521 -18.28 0.57 -16.00
C PHE A 521 -16.76 0.33 -16.09
N PRO A 522 -16.29 -0.91 -16.20
CA PRO A 522 -14.88 -1.23 -16.43
C PRO A 522 -14.25 -0.38 -17.54
N GLY A 523 -13.02 0.12 -17.27
CA GLY A 523 -12.31 1.01 -18.20
C GLY A 523 -12.79 2.46 -18.16
N TYR A 524 -13.29 2.94 -17.02
CA TYR A 524 -13.66 4.35 -16.77
C TYR A 524 -14.73 4.89 -17.72
N ARG A 525 -15.65 4.05 -18.20
CA ARG A 525 -16.73 4.43 -19.11
C ARG A 525 -18.02 4.71 -18.35
N HIS A 526 -18.61 5.88 -18.57
CA HIS A 526 -19.75 6.35 -17.80
C HIS A 526 -21.00 5.48 -18.01
N VAL A 527 -21.75 5.20 -16.93
CA VAL A 527 -22.98 4.35 -16.99
C VAL A 527 -24.07 4.92 -17.87
N SER A 528 -24.11 6.23 -18.08
CA SER A 528 -25.06 6.90 -18.99
C SER A 528 -24.68 6.82 -20.48
N ASP A 529 -23.51 6.27 -20.83
CA ASP A 529 -23.14 6.04 -22.22
C ASP A 529 -23.92 4.83 -22.76
N ASP A 530 -24.86 5.09 -23.70
CA ASP A 530 -25.76 4.08 -24.24
C ASP A 530 -25.01 2.95 -24.95
N ALA A 531 -23.92 3.26 -25.67
CA ALA A 531 -23.17 2.26 -26.42
C ALA A 531 -22.39 1.34 -25.47
N THR A 532 -21.75 1.91 -24.47
CA THR A 532 -21.08 1.13 -23.42
C THR A 532 -22.07 0.29 -22.63
N ARG A 533 -23.21 0.85 -22.22
CA ARG A 533 -24.23 0.11 -21.48
C ARG A 533 -24.76 -1.07 -22.29
N ALA A 534 -25.10 -0.87 -23.57
CA ALA A 534 -25.57 -1.93 -24.45
C ALA A 534 -24.55 -3.08 -24.63
N LEU A 535 -23.25 -2.77 -24.62
CA LEU A 535 -22.20 -3.77 -24.66
C LEU A 535 -22.26 -4.68 -23.41
N PHE A 536 -22.36 -4.10 -22.22
CA PHE A 536 -22.45 -4.87 -20.96
C PHE A 536 -23.81 -5.58 -20.83
N GLU A 537 -24.93 -4.96 -21.23
CA GLU A 537 -26.25 -5.61 -21.25
C GLU A 537 -26.26 -6.84 -22.14
N THR A 538 -25.61 -6.76 -23.29
CA THR A 538 -25.47 -7.91 -24.21
C THR A 538 -24.64 -9.03 -23.60
N ALA A 539 -23.48 -8.68 -22.98
CA ALA A 539 -22.57 -9.66 -22.40
C ALA A 539 -23.15 -10.30 -21.12
N TRP A 540 -23.85 -9.53 -20.30
CA TRP A 540 -24.38 -10.01 -18.99
C TRP A 540 -25.83 -10.50 -19.09
N GLY A 541 -26.51 -10.29 -20.22
CA GLY A 541 -27.87 -10.76 -20.47
C GLY A 541 -28.94 -10.14 -19.55
N ARG A 542 -28.72 -8.94 -19.07
CA ARG A 542 -29.61 -8.19 -18.18
C ARG A 542 -29.65 -6.70 -18.56
N PRO A 543 -30.79 -6.02 -18.42
CA PRO A 543 -30.86 -4.58 -18.53
C PRO A 543 -30.15 -3.92 -17.35
N LEU A 544 -29.40 -2.85 -17.63
CA LEU A 544 -28.59 -2.12 -16.64
C LEU A 544 -29.10 -0.69 -16.45
N SER A 545 -28.94 -0.14 -15.26
CA SER A 545 -29.28 1.25 -14.96
C SER A 545 -28.35 2.21 -15.69
N ASN A 546 -28.88 3.30 -16.25
CA ASN A 546 -28.13 4.40 -16.83
C ASN A 546 -27.85 5.54 -15.84
N GLU A 547 -28.41 5.46 -14.64
CA GLU A 547 -28.22 6.46 -13.60
C GLU A 547 -27.01 6.09 -12.71
N PRO A 548 -26.17 7.06 -12.35
CA PRO A 548 -25.15 6.84 -11.34
C PRO A 548 -25.73 6.37 -10.01
N GLY A 549 -25.07 5.39 -9.39
CA GLY A 549 -25.47 4.91 -8.07
C GLY A 549 -24.97 5.78 -6.90
N LEU A 550 -25.22 5.30 -5.68
CA LEU A 550 -24.76 5.91 -4.45
C LEU A 550 -23.26 5.66 -4.22
N ARG A 551 -22.57 6.66 -3.71
CA ARG A 551 -21.22 6.55 -3.16
C ARG A 551 -21.28 6.02 -1.74
N ILE A 552 -20.19 5.48 -1.19
CA ILE A 552 -20.13 4.95 0.19
C ILE A 552 -20.74 5.94 1.21
N PRO A 553 -20.31 7.22 1.30
CA PRO A 553 -20.90 8.14 2.25
C PRO A 553 -22.43 8.29 2.09
N ASN A 554 -22.91 8.35 0.85
CA ASN A 554 -24.35 8.47 0.58
C ASN A 554 -25.15 7.19 0.92
N MET A 555 -24.55 6.00 0.79
CA MET A 555 -25.15 4.75 1.26
C MET A 555 -25.34 4.79 2.78
N LEU A 556 -24.32 5.27 3.50
CA LEU A 556 -24.34 5.39 4.96
C LEU A 556 -25.36 6.44 5.44
N ASP A 557 -25.42 7.61 4.79
CA ASP A 557 -26.42 8.65 5.09
C ASP A 557 -27.86 8.09 4.94
N LEU A 558 -28.14 7.45 3.80
CA LEU A 558 -29.46 6.87 3.54
C LEU A 558 -29.77 5.69 4.45
N ALA A 559 -28.76 4.95 4.92
CA ALA A 559 -28.97 3.88 5.91
C ALA A 559 -29.38 4.46 7.26
N GLY A 560 -28.71 5.51 7.75
CA GLY A 560 -29.10 6.24 8.96
C GLY A 560 -30.52 6.82 8.88
N GLU A 561 -30.97 7.24 7.67
CA GLU A 561 -32.34 7.66 7.41
C GLU A 561 -33.34 6.48 7.29
N GLY A 562 -32.90 5.24 7.37
CA GLY A 562 -33.72 4.04 7.20
C GLY A 562 -34.15 3.73 5.75
N ARG A 563 -33.49 4.28 4.76
CA ARG A 563 -33.79 4.14 3.32
C ARG A 563 -32.88 3.17 2.58
N PHE A 564 -31.69 2.87 3.10
CA PHE A 564 -30.78 1.86 2.58
C PHE A 564 -30.75 0.69 3.57
N LYS A 565 -30.97 -0.54 3.11
CA LYS A 565 -31.34 -1.67 3.96
C LYS A 565 -30.45 -2.90 3.84
N ALA A 566 -29.72 -3.05 2.74
CA ALA A 566 -28.80 -4.19 2.58
C ALA A 566 -27.46 -3.76 1.98
N LEU A 567 -26.40 -4.27 2.58
CA LEU A 567 -25.03 -4.03 2.14
C LEU A 567 -24.28 -5.35 1.97
N TYR A 568 -23.62 -5.54 0.84
CA TYR A 568 -22.62 -6.58 0.63
C TYR A 568 -21.21 -5.95 0.63
N CYS A 569 -20.45 -6.17 1.69
CA CYS A 569 -19.13 -5.61 1.94
C CYS A 569 -18.06 -6.67 1.78
N VAL A 570 -17.18 -6.52 0.79
CA VAL A 570 -16.15 -7.51 0.44
C VAL A 570 -14.76 -6.96 0.71
N GLY A 571 -14.08 -7.52 1.71
CA GLY A 571 -12.69 -7.24 2.05
C GLY A 571 -12.42 -5.83 2.60
N GLU A 572 -13.45 -5.16 3.14
CA GLU A 572 -13.35 -3.81 3.71
C GLU A 572 -13.82 -3.77 5.17
N ASP A 573 -13.21 -2.89 5.93
CA ASP A 573 -13.56 -2.60 7.32
C ASP A 573 -13.95 -1.13 7.47
N ILE A 574 -15.15 -0.81 6.96
CA ILE A 574 -15.66 0.57 6.90
C ILE A 574 -15.92 1.16 8.28
N ALA A 575 -16.23 0.35 9.29
CA ALA A 575 -16.42 0.81 10.67
C ALA A 575 -15.13 1.37 11.28
N GLN A 576 -13.95 0.92 10.80
CA GLN A 576 -12.65 1.46 11.23
C GLN A 576 -12.06 2.46 10.21
N SER A 577 -12.30 2.30 8.91
CA SER A 577 -11.64 3.08 7.87
C SER A 577 -12.33 4.40 7.55
N ASP A 578 -13.64 4.48 7.65
CA ASP A 578 -14.42 5.65 7.24
C ASP A 578 -14.47 6.72 8.35
N PRO A 579 -14.64 8.00 8.00
CA PRO A 579 -14.67 9.08 8.99
C PRO A 579 -15.93 9.05 9.82
N ASP A 580 -15.92 9.72 10.96
CA ASP A 580 -17.06 9.75 11.90
C ASP A 580 -17.59 8.35 12.21
N THR A 581 -16.75 7.55 12.87
CA THR A 581 -17.04 6.14 13.19
C THR A 581 -18.43 5.95 13.83
N GLN A 582 -18.90 6.91 14.62
CA GLN A 582 -20.22 6.81 15.28
C GLN A 582 -21.37 6.88 14.26
N HIS A 583 -21.23 7.74 13.23
CA HIS A 583 -22.19 7.80 12.12
C HIS A 583 -22.18 6.48 11.31
N VAL A 584 -21.01 5.93 11.02
CA VAL A 584 -20.87 4.65 10.31
C VAL A 584 -21.52 3.51 11.08
N ILE A 585 -21.29 3.42 12.40
CA ILE A 585 -21.90 2.40 13.27
C ILE A 585 -23.43 2.54 13.25
N HIS A 586 -23.96 3.75 13.45
CA HIS A 586 -25.39 4.00 13.40
C HIS A 586 -26.02 3.58 12.06
N ALA A 587 -25.34 3.86 10.95
CA ALA A 587 -25.77 3.45 9.61
C ALA A 587 -25.83 1.91 9.49
N LEU A 588 -24.77 1.20 9.92
CA LEU A 588 -24.73 -0.26 9.90
C LEU A 588 -25.82 -0.91 10.77
N GLU A 589 -26.05 -0.37 11.98
CA GLU A 589 -27.12 -0.83 12.89
C GLU A 589 -28.54 -0.61 12.32
N SER A 590 -28.70 0.39 11.44
CA SER A 590 -29.99 0.73 10.81
C SER A 590 -30.35 -0.15 9.61
N MET A 591 -29.41 -0.97 9.13
CA MET A 591 -29.62 -1.89 8.00
C MET A 591 -30.28 -3.19 8.47
N GLU A 592 -31.13 -3.78 7.60
CA GLU A 592 -31.80 -5.06 7.89
C GLU A 592 -30.94 -6.29 7.50
N CYS A 593 -29.95 -6.11 6.61
CA CYS A 593 -29.02 -7.16 6.21
C CYS A 593 -27.67 -6.58 5.83
N VAL A 594 -26.66 -6.87 6.64
CA VAL A 594 -25.24 -6.58 6.30
C VAL A 594 -24.54 -7.92 6.11
N ILE A 595 -23.96 -8.13 4.93
CA ILE A 595 -23.17 -9.30 4.57
C ILE A 595 -21.72 -8.85 4.48
N VAL A 596 -20.85 -9.45 5.28
CA VAL A 596 -19.39 -9.18 5.24
C VAL A 596 -18.68 -10.41 4.73
N GLN A 597 -17.80 -10.21 3.73
CA GLN A 597 -16.88 -11.24 3.24
C GLN A 597 -15.45 -10.80 3.56
N ASP A 598 -14.82 -11.44 4.54
CA ASP A 598 -13.48 -11.08 4.99
C ASP A 598 -12.76 -12.30 5.60
N LEU A 599 -11.49 -12.11 5.97
CA LEU A 599 -10.64 -13.13 6.59
C LEU A 599 -10.90 -13.28 8.10
N PHE A 600 -11.28 -12.20 8.75
CA PHE A 600 -11.42 -12.08 10.20
C PHE A 600 -12.73 -11.38 10.55
N LEU A 601 -13.24 -11.61 11.75
CA LEU A 601 -14.29 -10.77 12.32
C LEU A 601 -13.66 -9.39 12.61
N ASN A 602 -13.74 -8.50 11.63
CA ASN A 602 -13.29 -7.12 11.71
C ASN A 602 -14.37 -6.24 12.39
N GLU A 603 -14.11 -4.93 12.50
CA GLU A 603 -15.02 -4.01 13.20
C GLU A 603 -16.39 -3.91 12.48
N THR A 604 -16.42 -3.94 11.16
CA THR A 604 -17.65 -3.96 10.36
C THR A 604 -18.45 -5.24 10.58
N ALA A 605 -17.79 -6.38 10.73
CA ALA A 605 -18.46 -7.66 10.99
C ALA A 605 -19.20 -7.70 12.34
N MET A 606 -18.87 -6.82 13.27
CA MET A 606 -19.63 -6.68 14.53
C MET A 606 -21.10 -6.31 14.28
N TYR A 607 -21.39 -5.65 13.18
CA TYR A 607 -22.72 -5.20 12.76
C TYR A 607 -23.32 -6.05 11.63
N ALA A 608 -22.64 -7.11 11.20
CA ALA A 608 -23.10 -7.97 10.12
C ALA A 608 -24.10 -9.03 10.58
N HIS A 609 -24.95 -9.49 9.65
CA HIS A 609 -25.91 -10.58 9.80
C HIS A 609 -25.39 -11.87 9.17
N VAL A 610 -24.55 -11.75 8.14
CA VAL A 610 -23.90 -12.87 7.43
C VAL A 610 -22.42 -12.60 7.36
N PHE A 611 -21.61 -13.61 7.65
CA PHE A 611 -20.17 -13.57 7.47
C PHE A 611 -19.73 -14.70 6.54
N PHE A 612 -19.15 -14.33 5.39
CA PHE A 612 -18.52 -15.23 4.46
C PHE A 612 -17.01 -15.21 4.65
N PRO A 613 -16.36 -16.31 5.07
CA PRO A 613 -14.91 -16.34 5.20
C PRO A 613 -14.24 -16.29 3.83
N GLY A 614 -13.48 -15.24 3.56
CA GLY A 614 -12.75 -15.03 2.33
C GLY A 614 -11.45 -15.81 2.24
N ALA A 615 -10.79 -15.72 1.09
CA ALA A 615 -9.48 -16.30 0.80
C ALA A 615 -8.39 -15.22 0.85
N SER A 616 -7.24 -15.52 1.48
CA SER A 616 -6.07 -14.63 1.45
C SER A 616 -5.40 -14.64 0.07
N PHE A 617 -4.48 -13.72 -0.18
CA PHE A 617 -3.73 -13.67 -1.45
C PHE A 617 -2.90 -14.94 -1.74
N LEU A 618 -2.59 -15.74 -0.72
CA LEU A 618 -1.91 -17.03 -0.88
C LEU A 618 -2.86 -18.17 -1.28
N GLU A 619 -4.15 -17.95 -1.13
CA GLU A 619 -5.20 -18.98 -1.31
C GLU A 619 -6.03 -18.77 -2.59
N LYS A 620 -5.68 -17.80 -3.43
CA LYS A 620 -6.43 -17.45 -4.63
C LYS A 620 -5.56 -17.18 -5.85
N SER A 621 -6.18 -17.29 -7.02
CA SER A 621 -5.63 -16.88 -8.30
C SER A 621 -6.33 -15.61 -8.80
N GLY A 622 -5.61 -14.80 -9.57
CA GLY A 622 -6.14 -13.54 -10.12
C GLY A 622 -5.04 -12.59 -10.51
N THR A 623 -5.37 -11.31 -10.50
CA THR A 623 -4.43 -10.23 -10.84
C THR A 623 -4.58 -9.03 -9.92
N PHE A 624 -3.49 -8.29 -9.69
CA PHE A 624 -3.52 -6.97 -9.09
C PHE A 624 -2.98 -5.94 -10.07
N THR A 625 -3.58 -4.75 -10.08
CA THR A 625 -3.05 -3.60 -10.84
C THR A 625 -2.48 -2.57 -9.86
N ASN A 626 -1.18 -2.35 -9.91
CA ASN A 626 -0.45 -1.47 -9.01
C ASN A 626 -0.57 0.04 -9.38
N ALA A 627 0.11 0.92 -8.62
CA ALA A 627 0.05 2.36 -8.81
C ALA A 627 0.65 2.86 -10.14
N GLU A 628 1.50 2.07 -10.80
CA GLU A 628 2.07 2.35 -12.13
C GLU A 628 1.29 1.66 -13.27
N ARG A 629 0.04 1.24 -13.05
CA ARG A 629 -0.82 0.53 -14.02
C ARG A 629 -0.31 -0.86 -14.39
N ARG A 630 0.57 -1.45 -13.62
CA ARG A 630 1.13 -2.77 -13.86
C ARG A 630 0.20 -3.85 -13.34
N ILE A 631 -0.34 -4.66 -14.24
CA ILE A 631 -1.12 -5.87 -13.96
C ILE A 631 -0.12 -6.99 -13.67
N SER A 632 -0.17 -7.52 -12.46
CA SER A 632 0.72 -8.59 -12.00
C SER A 632 -0.08 -9.80 -11.56
N PRO A 633 0.35 -11.04 -11.89
CA PRO A 633 -0.38 -12.25 -11.54
C PRO A 633 -0.31 -12.56 -10.05
N VAL A 634 -1.45 -12.92 -9.49
CA VAL A 634 -1.58 -13.56 -8.18
C VAL A 634 -1.77 -15.05 -8.43
N ARG A 635 -0.89 -15.87 -7.90
CA ARG A 635 -0.97 -17.33 -8.06
C ARG A 635 -1.25 -17.98 -6.73
N ARG A 636 -2.19 -18.92 -6.74
CA ARG A 636 -2.54 -19.68 -5.56
C ARG A 636 -1.36 -20.52 -5.07
N VAL A 637 -0.95 -20.26 -3.84
CA VAL A 637 0.17 -20.92 -3.15
C VAL A 637 -0.33 -22.12 -2.33
N MET A 638 -1.49 -21.96 -1.69
CA MET A 638 -2.12 -22.99 -0.86
C MET A 638 -3.62 -23.09 -1.15
N ALA A 639 -4.24 -24.19 -0.76
CA ALA A 639 -5.69 -24.34 -0.88
C ALA A 639 -6.43 -23.35 0.05
N PRO A 640 -7.61 -22.82 -0.38
CA PRO A 640 -8.43 -21.99 0.49
C PRO A 640 -8.83 -22.71 1.78
N LYS A 641 -8.65 -22.03 2.93
CA LYS A 641 -8.88 -22.60 4.27
C LYS A 641 -10.32 -22.42 4.78
N ASN A 642 -11.19 -21.86 3.97
CA ASN A 642 -12.58 -21.57 4.30
C ASN A 642 -13.56 -22.69 3.92
N GLY A 643 -13.07 -23.92 3.80
CA GLY A 643 -13.91 -25.13 3.63
C GLY A 643 -14.56 -25.54 4.94
N THR A 644 -15.79 -26.10 4.87
CA THR A 644 -16.51 -26.55 6.06
C THR A 644 -16.45 -28.07 6.25
N ASN A 645 -16.61 -28.50 7.49
CA ASN A 645 -16.88 -29.90 7.83
C ASN A 645 -17.95 -29.95 8.93
N LEU A 646 -19.19 -29.73 8.54
CA LEU A 646 -20.33 -29.66 9.44
C LEU A 646 -21.24 -30.88 9.23
N ASN A 647 -21.63 -31.51 10.33
CA ASN A 647 -22.53 -32.67 10.30
C ASN A 647 -22.03 -33.81 9.40
N GLY A 648 -20.70 -33.97 9.27
CA GLY A 648 -20.08 -34.99 8.41
C GLY A 648 -20.07 -34.65 6.92
N LYS A 649 -20.58 -33.48 6.51
CA LYS A 649 -20.48 -32.99 5.14
C LYS A 649 -19.25 -32.09 5.03
N LYS A 650 -18.26 -32.57 4.26
CA LYS A 650 -17.06 -31.80 3.94
C LYS A 650 -17.30 -30.95 2.69
N GLU A 651 -17.11 -29.66 2.78
CA GLU A 651 -17.15 -28.73 1.65
C GLU A 651 -15.76 -28.16 1.41
N ALA A 652 -15.35 -28.05 0.14
CA ALA A 652 -14.08 -27.45 -0.24
C ALA A 652 -14.09 -25.94 0.04
N GLY A 653 -12.92 -25.36 0.30
CA GLY A 653 -12.77 -23.91 0.37
C GLY A 653 -12.94 -23.26 -1.01
N MET A 654 -13.31 -21.97 -1.00
CA MET A 654 -13.61 -21.18 -2.20
C MET A 654 -12.76 -19.91 -2.25
N GLU A 655 -12.43 -19.46 -3.46
CA GLU A 655 -11.90 -18.13 -3.72
C GLU A 655 -13.03 -17.07 -3.61
N ASP A 656 -12.68 -15.80 -3.44
CA ASP A 656 -13.69 -14.75 -3.19
C ASP A 656 -14.69 -14.58 -4.35
N TRP A 657 -14.22 -14.64 -5.59
CA TRP A 657 -15.09 -14.60 -6.76
C TRP A 657 -16.05 -15.80 -6.84
N GLU A 658 -15.64 -16.99 -6.39
CA GLU A 658 -16.49 -18.17 -6.35
C GLU A 658 -17.66 -17.99 -5.37
N ILE A 659 -17.39 -17.40 -4.18
CA ILE A 659 -18.42 -17.08 -3.17
C ILE A 659 -19.46 -16.12 -3.77
N THR A 660 -18.99 -15.04 -4.40
CA THR A 660 -19.84 -14.05 -5.07
C THR A 660 -20.65 -14.67 -6.22
N ALA A 661 -20.04 -15.52 -7.03
CA ALA A 661 -20.73 -16.23 -8.12
C ALA A 661 -21.82 -17.18 -7.60
N LYS A 662 -21.59 -17.88 -6.50
CA LYS A 662 -22.61 -18.74 -5.86
C LYS A 662 -23.76 -17.92 -5.28
N LEU A 663 -23.50 -16.75 -4.72
CA LEU A 663 -24.55 -15.83 -4.29
C LEU A 663 -25.40 -15.35 -5.47
N ALA A 664 -24.77 -15.04 -6.62
CA ALA A 664 -25.47 -14.68 -7.85
C ALA A 664 -26.38 -15.83 -8.34
N GLN A 665 -25.88 -17.07 -8.31
CA GLN A 665 -26.66 -18.26 -8.68
C GLN A 665 -27.88 -18.47 -7.76
N ALA A 666 -27.72 -18.27 -6.45
CA ALA A 666 -28.83 -18.34 -5.49
C ALA A 666 -29.85 -17.19 -5.67
N LEU A 667 -29.47 -16.12 -6.36
CA LEU A 667 -30.31 -15.02 -6.80
C LEU A 667 -30.83 -15.20 -8.26
N ASP A 668 -30.84 -16.42 -8.77
CA ASP A 668 -31.34 -16.81 -10.07
C ASP A 668 -30.61 -16.13 -11.26
N TYR A 669 -29.28 -15.91 -11.13
CA TYR A 669 -28.44 -15.41 -12.19
C TYR A 669 -27.30 -16.38 -12.54
N PRO A 670 -27.14 -16.82 -13.81
CA PRO A 670 -26.22 -17.87 -14.21
C PRO A 670 -24.78 -17.35 -14.32
N MET A 671 -24.14 -17.05 -13.19
CA MET A 671 -22.75 -16.62 -13.10
C MET A 671 -21.89 -17.88 -12.88
N HIS A 672 -21.23 -18.36 -13.93
CA HIS A 672 -20.41 -19.57 -13.90
C HIS A 672 -19.02 -19.29 -14.47
N TYR A 673 -18.00 -19.51 -13.67
CA TYR A 673 -16.61 -19.49 -14.07
C TYR A 673 -15.95 -20.72 -13.42
N SER A 674 -14.96 -21.31 -14.08
CA SER A 674 -14.18 -22.45 -13.55
C SER A 674 -12.82 -22.00 -13.00
N HIS A 675 -12.33 -20.85 -13.46
CA HIS A 675 -11.06 -20.28 -13.03
C HIS A 675 -11.04 -18.77 -13.25
N ALA A 676 -10.24 -18.05 -12.47
CA ALA A 676 -10.09 -16.59 -12.57
C ALA A 676 -9.65 -16.10 -13.96
N SER A 677 -8.97 -16.95 -14.76
CA SER A 677 -8.60 -16.62 -16.15
C SER A 677 -9.82 -16.39 -17.06
N GLU A 678 -10.92 -17.10 -16.86
CA GLU A 678 -12.15 -16.89 -17.64
C GLU A 678 -12.79 -15.54 -17.32
N ILE A 679 -12.64 -15.08 -16.08
CA ILE A 679 -13.09 -13.74 -15.67
C ILE A 679 -12.22 -12.69 -16.35
N MET A 680 -10.90 -12.88 -16.39
CA MET A 680 -9.99 -11.96 -17.09
C MET A 680 -10.26 -11.94 -18.60
N ASP A 681 -10.60 -13.07 -19.22
CA ASP A 681 -10.97 -13.12 -20.63
C ASP A 681 -12.26 -12.31 -20.90
N GLU A 682 -13.25 -12.35 -19.99
CA GLU A 682 -14.45 -11.50 -20.06
C GLU A 682 -14.10 -10.02 -19.87
N ILE A 683 -13.22 -9.69 -18.90
CA ILE A 683 -12.73 -8.33 -18.68
C ILE A 683 -12.05 -7.80 -19.95
N ALA A 684 -11.15 -8.57 -20.54
CA ALA A 684 -10.40 -8.20 -21.74
C ALA A 684 -11.34 -7.99 -22.96
N ALA A 685 -12.35 -8.83 -23.10
CA ALA A 685 -13.33 -8.70 -24.17
C ALA A 685 -14.20 -7.43 -24.07
N LEU A 686 -14.45 -6.97 -22.84
CA LEU A 686 -15.35 -5.84 -22.59
C LEU A 686 -14.62 -4.52 -22.29
N THR A 687 -13.30 -4.54 -22.00
CA THR A 687 -12.54 -3.37 -21.55
C THR A 687 -11.40 -3.05 -22.52
N PRO A 688 -11.49 -1.99 -23.31
CA PRO A 688 -10.52 -1.69 -24.37
C PRO A 688 -9.06 -1.63 -23.87
N THR A 689 -8.82 -1.03 -22.70
CA THR A 689 -7.48 -0.89 -22.11
C THR A 689 -6.87 -2.22 -21.63
N PHE A 690 -7.69 -3.27 -21.51
CA PHE A 690 -7.29 -4.63 -21.12
C PHE A 690 -7.37 -5.65 -22.26
N LYS A 691 -7.72 -5.23 -23.49
CA LYS A 691 -7.97 -6.12 -24.62
C LYS A 691 -6.88 -7.15 -24.89
N GLY A 692 -5.63 -6.79 -24.68
CA GLY A 692 -4.48 -7.66 -24.87
C GLY A 692 -4.05 -8.45 -23.63
N VAL A 693 -4.76 -8.36 -22.49
CA VAL A 693 -4.37 -9.02 -21.25
C VAL A 693 -4.96 -10.43 -21.19
N SER A 694 -4.14 -11.41 -20.81
CA SER A 694 -4.57 -12.78 -20.50
C SER A 694 -3.60 -13.41 -19.50
N PHE A 695 -4.04 -14.42 -18.77
CA PHE A 695 -3.17 -15.18 -17.84
C PHE A 695 -1.97 -15.79 -18.58
N LYS A 696 -2.18 -16.33 -19.78
CA LYS A 696 -1.10 -16.86 -20.61
C LYS A 696 -0.03 -15.78 -20.87
N LYS A 697 -0.44 -14.58 -21.27
CA LYS A 697 0.50 -13.48 -21.56
C LYS A 697 1.21 -12.98 -20.28
N LEU A 698 0.51 -12.97 -19.15
CA LEU A 698 1.11 -12.66 -17.85
C LEU A 698 2.13 -13.70 -17.39
N ASP A 699 1.92 -14.99 -17.74
CA ASP A 699 2.92 -16.03 -17.50
C ASP A 699 4.17 -15.87 -18.39
N GLU A 700 3.99 -15.41 -19.63
CA GLU A 700 5.10 -15.16 -20.56
C GLU A 700 5.90 -13.90 -20.22
N LEU A 701 5.24 -12.79 -19.84
CA LEU A 701 5.86 -11.48 -19.63
C LEU A 701 6.12 -11.15 -18.16
N GLY A 702 5.56 -11.92 -17.23
CA GLY A 702 5.62 -11.66 -15.78
C GLY A 702 4.66 -10.58 -15.31
N SER A 703 4.42 -9.53 -16.09
CA SER A 703 3.47 -8.44 -15.82
C SER A 703 3.26 -7.57 -17.05
N ILE A 704 2.15 -6.81 -17.09
CA ILE A 704 1.80 -5.94 -18.22
C ILE A 704 1.29 -4.61 -17.68
N GLN A 705 1.75 -3.49 -18.25
CA GLN A 705 1.17 -2.16 -17.94
C GLN A 705 0.12 -1.80 -18.97
N TRP A 706 -1.12 -1.58 -18.51
CA TRP A 706 -2.19 -1.14 -19.39
C TRP A 706 -2.01 0.35 -19.81
N PRO A 707 -2.55 0.84 -20.94
CA PRO A 707 -3.26 0.10 -21.97
C PRO A 707 -2.44 -1.02 -22.61
N CYS A 708 -3.10 -2.19 -22.80
CA CYS A 708 -2.56 -3.31 -23.56
C CYS A 708 -3.59 -3.73 -24.58
N ASP A 709 -3.31 -3.47 -25.85
CA ASP A 709 -4.21 -3.65 -26.98
C ASP A 709 -3.44 -4.15 -28.22
N ASP A 710 -4.06 -4.05 -29.39
CA ASP A 710 -3.45 -4.50 -30.65
C ASP A 710 -2.28 -3.60 -31.08
N GLU A 711 -2.29 -2.32 -30.70
CA GLU A 711 -1.24 -1.35 -31.03
C GLU A 711 -0.06 -1.48 -30.06
N ASN A 712 -0.37 -1.80 -28.79
CA ASN A 712 0.61 -1.92 -27.71
C ASN A 712 0.53 -3.32 -27.06
N PRO A 713 0.91 -4.39 -27.77
CA PRO A 713 0.71 -5.78 -27.31
C PRO A 713 1.56 -6.16 -26.10
N SER A 714 2.62 -5.41 -25.79
CA SER A 714 3.48 -5.57 -24.61
C SER A 714 3.12 -4.60 -23.48
N GLY A 715 2.06 -3.79 -23.67
CA GLY A 715 1.63 -2.76 -22.74
C GLY A 715 2.28 -1.40 -22.97
N THR A 716 1.86 -0.41 -22.15
CA THR A 716 2.21 1.01 -22.30
C THR A 716 2.91 1.54 -21.04
N PRO A 717 4.24 1.50 -20.95
CA PRO A 717 4.98 1.98 -19.78
C PRO A 717 4.82 3.49 -19.55
N THR A 718 4.95 4.30 -20.59
CA THR A 718 4.80 5.77 -20.54
C THR A 718 3.51 6.17 -21.27
N MET A 719 2.67 6.94 -20.59
CA MET A 719 1.44 7.48 -21.19
C MET A 719 1.64 8.86 -21.77
N HIS A 720 0.72 9.25 -22.68
CA HIS A 720 0.67 10.59 -23.24
C HIS A 720 1.94 11.00 -24.02
N ILE A 721 2.56 10.09 -24.78
CA ILE A 721 3.80 10.38 -25.52
C ILE A 721 3.52 11.40 -26.61
N ASP A 722 2.60 11.12 -27.54
CA ASP A 722 2.29 11.98 -28.69
C ASP A 722 1.09 12.89 -28.41
N GLU A 723 0.07 12.39 -27.75
CA GLU A 723 -1.15 13.13 -27.40
C GLU A 723 -1.69 12.69 -26.03
N PHE A 724 -2.55 13.51 -25.44
CA PHE A 724 -3.28 13.10 -24.25
C PHE A 724 -4.43 12.15 -24.62
N VAL A 725 -4.86 11.28 -23.72
CA VAL A 725 -6.00 10.37 -23.97
C VAL A 725 -7.26 11.15 -24.37
N ARG A 726 -7.43 12.37 -23.88
CA ARG A 726 -8.52 13.27 -24.31
C ARG A 726 -8.23 14.07 -25.59
N GLY A 727 -7.10 13.81 -26.27
CA GLY A 727 -6.59 14.59 -27.43
C GLY A 727 -5.72 15.76 -26.98
N LYS A 728 -6.31 16.84 -26.50
CA LYS A 728 -5.62 18.00 -25.95
C LYS A 728 -5.72 18.06 -24.44
N GLY A 729 -4.61 18.29 -23.73
CA GLY A 729 -4.62 18.54 -22.30
C GLY A 729 -5.41 19.81 -21.94
N LYS A 730 -6.12 19.80 -20.83
CA LYS A 730 -6.97 20.92 -20.42
C LYS A 730 -6.56 21.48 -19.08
N PHE A 731 -6.40 22.79 -19.03
CA PHE A 731 -6.12 23.53 -17.81
C PHE A 731 -7.42 23.90 -17.08
N PHE A 732 -7.39 23.84 -15.76
CA PHE A 732 -8.52 24.23 -14.92
C PHE A 732 -8.10 25.33 -13.94
N ILE A 733 -9.01 26.24 -13.64
CA ILE A 733 -8.81 27.24 -12.59
C ILE A 733 -8.85 26.57 -11.24
N THR A 734 -7.80 26.77 -10.44
CA THR A 734 -7.61 26.17 -9.12
C THR A 734 -7.80 27.21 -8.01
N GLN A 735 -9.04 27.68 -7.85
CA GLN A 735 -9.38 28.65 -6.79
C GLN A 735 -9.23 28.00 -5.42
N TYR A 736 -8.38 28.59 -4.57
CA TYR A 736 -8.27 28.15 -3.18
C TYR A 736 -9.52 28.54 -2.38
N VAL A 737 -10.12 27.58 -1.73
CA VAL A 737 -11.21 27.75 -0.77
C VAL A 737 -10.77 27.14 0.55
N PRO A 738 -10.67 27.94 1.63
CA PRO A 738 -10.30 27.40 2.94
C PRO A 738 -11.28 26.32 3.41
N THR A 739 -10.73 25.26 4.02
CA THR A 739 -11.55 24.21 4.65
C THR A 739 -12.49 24.78 5.74
N THR A 740 -13.57 24.07 6.03
CA THR A 740 -14.47 24.37 7.16
C THR A 740 -13.87 23.95 8.51
N GLU A 741 -12.89 23.07 8.52
CA GLU A 741 -12.10 22.62 9.68
C GLU A 741 -11.10 23.72 10.12
N LYS A 742 -11.61 24.76 10.77
CA LYS A 742 -10.83 25.90 11.21
C LYS A 742 -10.51 25.84 12.69
N VAL A 743 -9.28 26.21 13.03
CA VAL A 743 -8.87 26.41 14.43
C VAL A 743 -9.73 27.46 15.12
N SER A 744 -9.97 27.27 16.39
CA SER A 744 -10.74 28.16 17.24
C SER A 744 -10.24 28.08 18.69
N ALA A 745 -10.72 28.94 19.58
CA ALA A 745 -10.39 28.82 21.00
C ALA A 745 -10.82 27.47 21.61
N LYS A 746 -11.85 26.84 21.05
CA LYS A 746 -12.33 25.49 21.48
C LYS A 746 -11.48 24.36 20.90
N PHE A 747 -11.02 24.52 19.68
CA PHE A 747 -10.22 23.52 18.93
C PHE A 747 -8.97 24.22 18.34
N PRO A 748 -7.91 24.40 19.15
CA PRO A 748 -6.77 25.26 18.78
C PRO A 748 -5.72 24.59 17.90
N LEU A 749 -5.76 23.27 17.75
CA LEU A 749 -4.80 22.49 16.97
C LEU A 749 -5.48 21.85 15.76
N ILE A 750 -4.67 21.52 14.75
CA ILE A 750 -5.09 20.69 13.61
C ILE A 750 -4.48 19.32 13.73
N LEU A 751 -5.32 18.29 13.70
CA LEU A 751 -4.92 16.91 13.52
C LEU A 751 -4.77 16.62 12.04
N THR A 752 -3.65 16.00 11.68
CA THR A 752 -3.44 15.30 10.41
C THR A 752 -3.14 13.81 10.65
N THR A 753 -3.51 12.95 9.72
CA THR A 753 -3.37 11.50 9.87
C THR A 753 -2.41 10.91 8.84
N GLY A 754 -1.83 9.74 9.14
CA GLY A 754 -0.96 9.05 8.22
C GLY A 754 -0.70 7.60 8.57
N ARG A 755 0.43 7.07 8.10
CA ARG A 755 0.83 5.66 8.23
C ARG A 755 2.25 5.56 8.74
N ILE A 756 2.58 4.36 9.28
CA ILE A 756 3.93 3.96 9.64
C ILE A 756 4.37 2.72 8.84
N LEU A 757 5.67 2.51 8.76
CA LEU A 757 6.26 1.45 7.94
C LEU A 757 5.79 0.04 8.33
N SER A 758 5.69 -0.26 9.63
CA SER A 758 5.39 -1.62 10.12
C SER A 758 3.94 -2.03 9.97
N GLN A 759 3.00 -1.06 9.97
CA GLN A 759 1.57 -1.33 9.88
C GLN A 759 1.00 -0.98 8.51
N TYR A 760 -0.21 -1.46 8.21
CA TYR A 760 -0.85 -1.21 6.93
C TYR A 760 -2.36 -1.02 7.05
N ASN A 761 -2.89 0.07 6.49
CA ASN A 761 -4.30 0.48 6.58
C ASN A 761 -4.82 0.39 8.02
N VAL A 762 -6.02 -0.18 8.22
CA VAL A 762 -6.63 -0.43 9.53
C VAL A 762 -5.94 -1.55 10.35
N GLY A 763 -4.80 -2.06 9.90
CA GLY A 763 -3.97 -3.03 10.63
C GLY A 763 -4.53 -4.45 10.75
N ALA A 764 -5.68 -4.75 10.15
CA ALA A 764 -6.34 -6.06 10.29
C ALA A 764 -5.44 -7.26 9.97
N GLN A 765 -4.54 -7.11 9.00
CA GLN A 765 -3.56 -8.13 8.63
C GLN A 765 -2.25 -7.99 9.42
N THR A 766 -1.66 -6.80 9.46
CA THR A 766 -0.33 -6.58 10.06
C THR A 766 -0.32 -6.75 11.58
N ARG A 767 -1.41 -6.41 12.28
CA ARG A 767 -1.57 -6.70 13.73
C ARG A 767 -1.58 -8.21 14.05
N ARG A 768 -1.86 -9.06 13.07
CA ARG A 768 -1.83 -10.54 13.18
C ARG A 768 -0.52 -11.14 12.67
N THR A 769 0.55 -10.37 12.72
CA THR A 769 1.92 -10.76 12.37
C THR A 769 2.89 -10.20 13.38
N LYS A 770 4.16 -10.54 13.27
CA LYS A 770 5.23 -10.02 14.12
C LYS A 770 5.41 -8.49 14.06
N ASN A 771 4.76 -7.82 13.10
CA ASN A 771 4.80 -6.36 12.99
C ASN A 771 4.18 -5.66 14.21
N VAL A 772 3.26 -6.32 14.92
CA VAL A 772 2.68 -5.79 16.17
C VAL A 772 3.71 -5.71 17.29
N GLU A 773 4.77 -6.54 17.28
CA GLU A 773 5.86 -6.47 18.26
C GLU A 773 6.72 -5.22 18.06
N TRP A 774 6.78 -4.69 16.85
CA TRP A 774 7.49 -3.44 16.54
C TRP A 774 6.67 -2.20 16.94
N HIS A 775 5.38 -2.16 16.57
CA HIS A 775 4.47 -1.06 16.94
C HIS A 775 3.12 -1.66 17.39
N ALA A 776 2.89 -1.66 18.68
CA ALA A 776 1.73 -2.29 19.33
C ALA A 776 0.53 -1.37 19.50
N GLU A 777 0.69 -0.06 19.30
CA GLU A 777 -0.35 0.95 19.45
C GLU A 777 -0.17 2.13 18.47
N ASP A 778 -1.23 2.86 18.19
CA ASP A 778 -1.14 4.18 17.57
C ASP A 778 -0.81 5.22 18.63
N VAL A 779 0.08 6.14 18.31
CA VAL A 779 0.47 7.26 19.17
C VAL A 779 0.12 8.59 18.51
N VAL A 780 0.12 9.67 19.27
CA VAL A 780 -0.02 11.01 18.73
C VAL A 780 1.29 11.77 18.85
N GLU A 781 1.81 12.21 17.72
CA GLU A 781 2.96 13.13 17.67
C GLU A 781 2.49 14.55 17.96
N ILE A 782 3.13 15.22 18.91
CA ILE A 782 2.87 16.59 19.30
C ILE A 782 4.18 17.36 19.43
N HIS A 783 4.19 18.60 18.96
CA HIS A 783 5.38 19.46 19.08
C HIS A 783 5.67 19.79 20.55
N PRO A 784 6.95 19.79 21.01
CA PRO A 784 7.32 20.07 22.39
C PRO A 784 6.77 21.40 22.93
N HIS A 785 6.66 22.44 22.07
CA HIS A 785 6.05 23.72 22.42
C HIS A 785 4.57 23.55 22.83
N ASP A 786 3.77 22.87 22.00
CA ASP A 786 2.33 22.66 22.25
C ASP A 786 2.09 21.75 23.46
N ALA A 787 2.98 20.77 23.65
CA ALA A 787 2.95 19.86 24.81
C ALA A 787 3.24 20.63 26.12
N ALA A 788 4.29 21.47 26.13
CA ALA A 788 4.66 22.27 27.30
C ALA A 788 3.55 23.23 27.74
N GLU A 789 2.88 23.90 26.79
CA GLU A 789 1.74 24.78 27.08
C GLU A 789 0.56 24.03 27.76
N ARG A 790 0.45 22.71 27.58
CA ARG A 790 -0.63 21.86 28.08
C ARG A 790 -0.20 20.95 29.22
N GLY A 791 1.06 21.08 29.67
CA GLY A 791 1.61 20.24 30.75
C GLY A 791 1.66 18.74 30.37
N ILE A 792 1.91 18.43 29.10
CA ILE A 792 2.01 17.08 28.55
C ILE A 792 3.48 16.65 28.50
N ALA A 793 3.79 15.48 29.00
CA ALA A 793 5.11 14.84 28.94
C ALA A 793 5.09 13.65 27.96
N GLU A 794 6.29 13.17 27.59
CA GLU A 794 6.46 11.97 26.78
C GLU A 794 5.75 10.78 27.43
N GLY A 795 4.95 10.06 26.63
CA GLY A 795 4.19 8.88 27.07
C GLY A 795 2.92 9.16 27.89
N ASP A 796 2.57 10.41 28.15
CA ASP A 796 1.32 10.75 28.83
C ASP A 796 0.10 10.35 27.98
N TRP A 797 -0.98 9.95 28.65
CA TRP A 797 -2.27 9.80 28.02
C TRP A 797 -2.88 11.18 27.74
N ILE A 798 -3.27 11.40 26.48
CA ILE A 798 -3.93 12.64 26.05
C ILE A 798 -5.28 12.35 25.38
N GLY A 799 -6.30 13.08 25.82
CA GLY A 799 -7.60 13.13 25.17
C GLY A 799 -7.55 14.09 23.99
N ILE A 800 -7.99 13.62 22.85
CA ILE A 800 -8.11 14.39 21.60
C ILE A 800 -9.59 14.51 21.30
N THR A 801 -10.12 15.72 21.33
CA THR A 801 -11.55 16.00 21.13
C THR A 801 -11.75 16.83 19.88
N SER A 802 -12.68 16.43 19.04
CA SER A 802 -13.14 17.17 17.86
C SER A 802 -14.64 17.52 17.97
N ARG A 803 -15.25 17.87 16.83
CA ARG A 803 -16.70 18.03 16.73
C ARG A 803 -17.44 16.69 16.68
N SER A 804 -16.81 15.65 16.14
CA SER A 804 -17.42 14.31 15.97
C SER A 804 -17.30 13.44 17.22
N GLY A 805 -16.21 13.59 18.00
CA GLY A 805 -16.02 12.75 19.17
C GLY A 805 -14.72 12.98 19.90
N GLU A 806 -14.36 12.00 20.74
CA GLU A 806 -13.15 12.02 21.56
C GLU A 806 -12.48 10.65 21.54
N THR A 807 -11.14 10.67 21.48
CA THR A 807 -10.31 9.48 21.72
C THR A 807 -9.13 9.80 22.62
N VAL A 808 -8.47 8.77 23.18
CA VAL A 808 -7.31 8.90 24.06
C VAL A 808 -6.17 8.07 23.53
N LEU A 809 -5.02 8.72 23.32
CA LEU A 809 -3.79 8.12 22.81
C LEU A 809 -2.60 8.50 23.69
N ARG A 810 -1.46 7.81 23.52
CA ARG A 810 -0.19 8.22 24.15
C ARG A 810 0.47 9.33 23.33
N ALA A 811 1.03 10.31 24.01
CA ALA A 811 1.79 11.40 23.42
C ALA A 811 3.21 10.97 23.11
N THR A 812 3.70 11.32 21.92
CA THR A 812 5.11 11.30 21.54
C THR A 812 5.53 12.71 21.19
N LEU A 813 6.53 13.23 21.91
CA LEU A 813 7.03 14.58 21.71
C LEU A 813 8.07 14.58 20.59
N THR A 814 7.80 15.36 19.52
CA THR A 814 8.70 15.41 18.37
C THR A 814 8.62 16.73 17.62
N GLU A 815 9.75 17.19 17.09
CA GLU A 815 9.84 18.34 16.19
C GLU A 815 9.48 18.01 14.74
N ARG A 816 9.17 16.75 14.42
CA ARG A 816 8.72 16.34 13.06
C ARG A 816 7.40 17.00 12.65
N VAL A 817 6.56 17.40 13.60
CA VAL A 817 5.35 18.20 13.38
C VAL A 817 5.62 19.65 13.78
N GLN A 818 5.01 20.62 13.07
CA GLN A 818 5.13 22.03 13.41
C GLN A 818 4.19 22.42 14.55
N PRO A 819 4.47 23.49 15.31
CA PRO A 819 3.55 24.01 16.32
C PRO A 819 2.15 24.27 15.74
N GLY A 820 1.11 23.89 16.47
CA GLY A 820 -0.28 23.98 16.04
C GLY A 820 -0.79 22.76 15.24
N VAL A 821 0.07 21.79 14.95
CA VAL A 821 -0.27 20.57 14.22
C VAL A 821 0.08 19.34 15.05
N ILE A 822 -0.83 18.38 15.13
CA ILE A 822 -0.58 17.05 15.69
C ILE A 822 -0.79 15.98 14.61
N TYR A 823 -0.15 14.82 14.80
CA TYR A 823 -0.22 13.71 13.84
C TYR A 823 -0.51 12.40 14.56
N THR A 824 -1.39 11.57 13.98
CA THR A 824 -1.62 10.21 14.47
C THR A 824 -1.81 9.23 13.32
N THR A 825 -1.84 7.93 13.66
CA THR A 825 -2.15 6.83 12.75
C THR A 825 -3.51 6.20 13.13
N PHE A 826 -3.97 5.22 12.33
CA PHE A 826 -5.30 4.61 12.45
C PHE A 826 -5.25 3.09 12.31
N HIS A 827 -4.11 2.49 12.69
CA HIS A 827 -3.85 1.06 12.47
C HIS A 827 -4.47 0.14 13.52
N HIS A 828 -4.81 0.69 14.68
CA HIS A 828 -5.36 -0.06 15.81
C HIS A 828 -6.80 0.41 16.08
N PRO A 829 -7.79 -0.50 16.06
CA PRO A 829 -9.18 -0.09 16.27
C PRO A 829 -9.41 0.53 17.66
N GLU A 830 -8.64 0.10 18.66
CA GLU A 830 -8.71 0.62 20.02
C GLU A 830 -8.35 2.11 20.12
N SER A 831 -7.59 2.63 19.16
CA SER A 831 -7.20 4.05 19.12
C SER A 831 -8.36 4.96 18.69
N GLY A 832 -9.30 4.45 17.90
CA GLY A 832 -10.46 5.20 17.46
C GLY A 832 -10.13 6.50 16.73
N ALA A 833 -9.10 6.51 15.88
CA ALA A 833 -8.67 7.72 15.18
C ALA A 833 -9.79 8.34 14.33
N ASN A 834 -10.67 7.52 13.73
CA ASN A 834 -11.79 7.99 12.93
C ASN A 834 -13.05 8.34 13.74
N VAL A 835 -13.05 8.13 15.05
CA VAL A 835 -14.09 8.68 15.95
C VAL A 835 -14.02 10.21 16.00
N ILE A 836 -12.83 10.78 15.78
CA ILE A 836 -12.60 12.22 15.83
C ILE A 836 -12.52 12.90 14.46
N THR A 837 -12.41 12.15 13.36
CA THR A 837 -12.50 12.73 12.00
C THR A 837 -13.93 13.11 11.68
N THR A 838 -14.13 14.06 10.77
CA THR A 838 -15.43 14.63 10.43
C THR A 838 -15.90 14.19 9.05
N ASP A 839 -17.15 14.41 8.73
CA ASP A 839 -17.80 14.14 7.45
C ASP A 839 -17.40 15.09 6.32
N ASN A 840 -16.53 16.08 6.61
CA ASN A 840 -16.04 17.00 5.58
C ASN A 840 -15.31 16.24 4.47
N SER A 841 -15.56 16.60 3.23
CA SER A 841 -15.09 15.80 2.07
C SER A 841 -14.82 16.64 0.83
N ASP A 842 -14.12 16.04 -0.14
CA ASP A 842 -13.86 16.65 -1.45
C ASP A 842 -15.15 16.93 -2.21
N TRP A 843 -15.26 18.14 -2.73
CA TRP A 843 -16.47 18.68 -3.40
C TRP A 843 -16.91 17.87 -4.63
N ALA A 844 -15.99 17.24 -5.36
CA ALA A 844 -16.31 16.51 -6.58
C ALA A 844 -16.57 15.01 -6.31
N THR A 845 -15.85 14.42 -5.38
CA THR A 845 -15.79 12.96 -5.24
C THR A 845 -16.31 12.42 -3.92
N ASN A 846 -16.57 13.28 -2.92
CA ASN A 846 -16.87 12.88 -1.53
C ASN A 846 -15.74 12.06 -0.88
N CYS A 847 -14.48 12.24 -1.31
CA CYS A 847 -13.34 11.71 -0.58
C CYS A 847 -13.21 12.42 0.77
N PRO A 848 -13.19 11.74 1.92
CA PRO A 848 -13.14 12.38 3.23
C PRO A 848 -11.88 13.22 3.45
N GLU A 849 -12.01 14.30 4.21
CA GLU A 849 -10.89 15.19 4.55
C GLU A 849 -10.12 14.70 5.79
N PHE A 850 -9.54 13.50 5.74
CA PHE A 850 -8.80 12.90 6.88
C PHE A 850 -7.56 13.69 7.32
N LYS A 851 -7.08 14.62 6.50
CA LYS A 851 -5.84 15.37 6.77
C LYS A 851 -6.05 16.66 7.50
N VAL A 852 -7.28 17.05 7.75
CA VAL A 852 -7.58 18.29 8.46
C VAL A 852 -8.77 18.09 9.40
N THR A 853 -8.49 18.05 10.70
CA THR A 853 -9.52 18.05 11.74
C THR A 853 -9.12 19.00 12.85
N ALA A 854 -9.98 19.96 13.15
CA ALA A 854 -9.73 20.90 14.25
C ALA A 854 -10.00 20.22 15.60
N VAL A 855 -9.03 20.23 16.51
CA VAL A 855 -9.06 19.46 17.75
C VAL A 855 -8.61 20.24 18.97
N GLN A 856 -9.08 19.81 20.14
CA GLN A 856 -8.53 20.13 21.45
C GLN A 856 -7.73 18.94 21.97
N VAL A 857 -6.63 19.22 22.64
CA VAL A 857 -5.77 18.22 23.27
C VAL A 857 -5.61 18.53 24.75
N THR A 858 -5.87 17.56 25.61
CA THR A 858 -5.75 17.67 27.06
C THR A 858 -5.12 16.44 27.66
N ARG A 859 -4.30 16.61 28.69
CA ARG A 859 -3.80 15.49 29.49
C ARG A 859 -4.94 14.82 30.25
N VAL A 860 -5.02 13.49 30.17
CA VAL A 860 -6.06 12.70 30.84
C VAL A 860 -5.44 11.50 31.57
N ASN A 861 -6.23 10.86 32.46
CA ASN A 861 -5.79 9.67 33.20
C ASN A 861 -6.72 8.46 33.01
N GLN A 862 -7.65 8.53 32.06
CA GLN A 862 -8.59 7.46 31.76
C GLN A 862 -8.96 7.48 30.28
N LEU A 863 -9.39 6.32 29.77
CA LEU A 863 -9.91 6.19 28.40
C LEU A 863 -11.22 6.99 28.21
N SER A 864 -11.51 7.36 26.97
CA SER A 864 -12.80 7.95 26.58
C SER A 864 -13.94 7.00 26.80
N ASP A 865 -15.16 7.51 26.86
CA ASP A 865 -16.36 6.68 27.04
C ASP A 865 -16.57 5.76 25.84
N TRP A 866 -16.28 6.24 24.62
CA TRP A 866 -16.30 5.40 23.41
C TRP A 866 -15.34 4.20 23.55
N GLN A 867 -14.11 4.43 23.95
CA GLN A 867 -13.10 3.36 24.08
C GLN A 867 -13.47 2.34 25.15
N LYS A 868 -14.12 2.77 26.25
CA LYS A 868 -14.63 1.85 27.29
C LYS A 868 -15.74 0.96 26.75
N HIS A 869 -16.70 1.53 26.02
CA HIS A 869 -17.80 0.78 25.39
C HIS A 869 -17.28 -0.15 24.29
N TYR A 870 -16.41 0.35 23.43
CA TYR A 870 -15.77 -0.43 22.37
C TYR A 870 -15.04 -1.65 22.92
N LYS A 871 -14.21 -1.47 23.95
CA LYS A 871 -13.45 -2.56 24.57
C LYS A 871 -14.37 -3.63 25.15
N THR A 872 -15.40 -3.25 25.84
CA THR A 872 -16.38 -4.19 26.42
C THR A 872 -17.08 -5.01 25.33
N PHE A 873 -17.48 -4.37 24.26
CA PHE A 873 -18.13 -5.03 23.13
C PHE A 873 -17.17 -5.98 22.39
N SER A 874 -15.96 -5.52 22.07
CA SER A 874 -14.91 -6.31 21.43
C SER A 874 -14.51 -7.53 22.26
N ASP A 875 -14.31 -7.36 23.57
CA ASP A 875 -13.99 -8.46 24.48
C ASP A 875 -15.08 -9.53 24.51
N ALA A 876 -16.34 -9.14 24.48
CA ALA A 876 -17.48 -10.06 24.42
C ALA A 876 -17.52 -10.86 23.11
N GLN A 877 -17.22 -10.24 21.97
CA GLN A 877 -17.16 -10.91 20.67
C GLN A 877 -15.97 -11.88 20.58
N ILE A 878 -14.79 -11.48 21.08
CA ILE A 878 -13.61 -12.33 21.14
C ILE A 878 -13.83 -13.54 22.06
N ALA A 879 -14.44 -13.34 23.22
CA ALA A 879 -14.77 -14.42 24.14
C ALA A 879 -15.74 -15.42 23.51
N PHE A 880 -16.70 -14.95 22.73
CA PHE A 880 -17.61 -15.81 21.98
C PHE A 880 -16.89 -16.61 20.91
N ALA A 881 -16.07 -15.97 20.05
CA ALA A 881 -15.28 -16.64 19.02
C ALA A 881 -14.33 -17.69 19.62
N SER A 882 -13.68 -17.37 20.74
CA SER A 882 -12.80 -18.30 21.47
C SER A 882 -13.56 -19.49 22.05
N SER A 883 -14.82 -19.28 22.53
CA SER A 883 -15.65 -20.37 23.05
C SER A 883 -16.10 -21.36 21.99
N GLN A 884 -16.30 -20.89 20.75
CA GLN A 884 -16.63 -21.77 19.61
C GLN A 884 -15.42 -22.58 19.16
N LEU A 885 -14.22 -21.99 19.13
CA LEU A 885 -12.97 -22.70 18.81
C LEU A 885 -12.63 -23.78 19.83
N SER A 886 -12.85 -23.51 21.13
CA SER A 886 -12.62 -24.51 22.20
C SER A 886 -13.61 -25.68 22.14
N LYS A 887 -14.84 -25.46 21.71
CA LYS A 887 -15.84 -26.53 21.48
C LYS A 887 -15.44 -27.41 20.30
N LYS A 888 -14.87 -26.85 19.22
CA LYS A 888 -14.32 -27.62 18.10
C LYS A 888 -13.12 -28.50 18.47
N ALA A 889 -12.23 -27.99 19.33
CA ALA A 889 -11.07 -28.74 19.80
C ALA A 889 -11.42 -29.94 20.74
N GLN A 890 -12.65 -29.97 21.28
CA GLN A 890 -13.14 -31.04 22.15
C GLN A 890 -14.02 -32.07 21.45
N GLN A 891 -14.34 -31.90 20.17
CA GLN A 891 -15.01 -32.94 19.40
C GLN A 891 -13.96 -33.95 18.91
N PRO A 892 -14.11 -35.23 19.20
CA PRO A 892 -13.19 -36.26 18.68
C PRO A 892 -13.25 -36.30 17.16
N ALA A 893 -12.08 -36.50 16.56
CA ALA A 893 -11.86 -36.53 15.11
C ALA A 893 -12.68 -37.63 14.39
#